data_210f3f9db93667b344ecb3c0f8ae190d
#
_entry.id   210f3f9db93667b344ecb3c0f8ae190d
#
_cell.length_a   1.000
_cell.length_b   1.000
_cell.length_c   1.000
_cell.angle_alpha   90.00
_cell.angle_beta   90.00
_cell.angle_gamma   90.00
#
_symmetry.space_group_name_H-M   'P 1'
#
loop_
_entity.id
_entity.type
_entity.pdbx_description
1 polymer ?
#
loop_
_entity_poly.entity_id
_entity_poly.type
_entity_poly.pdbx_seq_one_letter_code
_entity_poly.pdbx_strand_id
1 'polypeptide(L)'
;MKIGQFKLKMLFVLFAGFLLAAGCSESDSPEFEQSRRLVRNLYLAPVMSVYAGQTLTLQGVGFEAGDVVSFRADAAVFDLPVSGVTAKTARVVIPAAIARESYDVYVVRGAQEQYVATVKIYLTTDQEVPDKEGMNIKGIVFCGDKGVPGVRVSDGLQTVTTDENGYYWIPSLKTLGYVFITIPQGYLPAALDNNMMMGFWAGLTDEAGVCEKHNFELVEADTENHVMLVGADLHLADKQNDLRNFKNGFIAETQAFADASSVPVFCLMAGDMTWDRYWYDRNFRLPHYRQWLSRNGYSVPVFHAMVNHDNDPYVQGDAPGQLSYCRTLGPNYYSFNLGKVHYVVLDDIDWINTGGSDGVLGSRDYNRVVSLAQMTWLAEDLAAVEDKTAPLVVCLHVQLYENYNASFANTAKMPSATGGTGALMNAVRDFSEVHFITGHTHHNSTMVINDKVIEHNTAAVCETWWWSTFFSDRAICVDGSPAGYGIYTVNSTDVKWSYKGIGEPAGYQFRTYDMNTVKKHLDNSTYKALLAQYASRDNKGDDYGKVGDNVVYINVWNYDPAWKVEVREDGSPLEVKRVFDRDPLHTITFDIPRVEAKYEANADWASCCSSHMFSVTASSPVSELEITVTDRFGNVYSERMKRPKAFVKTSK
;
A
#
# COMPACT_ATOMS: atom_id res chain seq x y z
N MET A 1 -25.43 3.16 -60.82
CA MET A 1 -26.75 3.78 -61.07
C MET A 1 -27.76 3.26 -60.09
N LYS A 2 -28.44 4.18 -59.40
CA LYS A 2 -29.57 4.06 -58.45
C LYS A 2 -29.24 3.63 -56.99
N ILE A 3 -29.19 4.62 -56.21
CA ILE A 3 -29.50 5.00 -54.83
C ILE A 3 -30.88 4.45 -54.40
N GLY A 4 -30.92 3.82 -53.25
CA GLY A 4 -32.16 3.46 -52.54
C GLY A 4 -32.06 3.81 -51.06
N GLN A 5 -32.63 4.95 -50.69
CA GLN A 5 -32.82 5.40 -49.30
C GLN A 5 -33.86 4.51 -48.58
N PHE A 6 -33.57 4.09 -47.37
CA PHE A 6 -34.60 3.60 -46.45
C PHE A 6 -34.70 4.54 -45.26
N LYS A 7 -35.87 5.15 -45.11
CA LYS A 7 -36.27 6.04 -44.03
C LYS A 7 -36.59 5.24 -42.77
N LEU A 8 -35.93 5.59 -41.68
CA LEU A 8 -36.26 5.10 -40.32
C LEU A 8 -37.44 5.91 -39.78
N LYS A 9 -38.56 5.25 -39.49
CA LYS A 9 -39.70 5.85 -38.81
C LYS A 9 -39.47 5.83 -37.29
N MET A 10 -39.43 7.01 -36.73
CA MET A 10 -39.45 7.28 -35.29
C MET A 10 -40.85 7.01 -34.74
N LEU A 11 -40.96 6.08 -33.77
CA LEU A 11 -42.21 5.86 -33.03
C LEU A 11 -42.06 6.51 -31.65
N PHE A 12 -42.75 7.65 -31.50
CA PHE A 12 -42.98 8.26 -30.17
C PHE A 12 -44.13 7.52 -29.47
N VAL A 13 -43.85 6.96 -28.28
CA VAL A 13 -44.92 6.58 -27.34
C VAL A 13 -44.82 7.52 -26.15
N LEU A 14 -45.82 8.41 -26.07
CA LEU A 14 -46.11 9.21 -24.89
C LEU A 14 -46.67 8.30 -23.79
N PHE A 15 -46.03 8.27 -22.63
CA PHE A 15 -46.67 7.86 -21.38
C PHE A 15 -46.68 9.08 -20.44
N ALA A 16 -47.87 9.64 -20.26
CA ALA A 16 -48.11 10.69 -19.29
C ALA A 16 -48.49 10.07 -17.95
N GLY A 17 -47.93 10.60 -16.90
CA GLY A 17 -48.56 10.66 -15.59
C GLY A 17 -48.05 9.69 -14.55
N PHE A 18 -47.16 10.17 -13.66
CA PHE A 18 -47.46 10.29 -12.22
C PHE A 18 -46.29 11.07 -11.59
N LEU A 19 -46.56 12.31 -11.22
CA LEU A 19 -45.73 13.11 -10.32
C LEU A 19 -45.83 12.50 -8.93
N LEU A 20 -44.78 11.77 -8.53
CA LEU A 20 -44.45 11.62 -7.13
C LEU A 20 -43.14 12.42 -6.95
N ALA A 21 -43.24 13.50 -6.23
CA ALA A 21 -42.11 14.27 -5.74
C ALA A 21 -41.33 13.40 -4.76
N ALA A 22 -40.38 12.62 -5.30
CA ALA A 22 -39.25 12.14 -4.55
C ALA A 22 -38.21 13.25 -4.69
N GLY A 23 -37.89 13.92 -3.58
CA GLY A 23 -36.80 14.90 -3.55
C GLY A 23 -35.52 14.24 -4.07
N CYS A 24 -35.08 14.69 -5.25
CA CYS A 24 -33.72 14.49 -5.65
C CYS A 24 -32.84 15.20 -4.61
N SER A 25 -32.14 14.43 -3.80
CA SER A 25 -30.93 14.95 -3.18
C SER A 25 -30.02 15.34 -4.35
N GLU A 26 -29.78 16.63 -4.53
CA GLU A 26 -28.73 17.13 -5.39
C GLU A 26 -27.46 16.38 -4.99
N SER A 27 -26.93 15.58 -5.88
CA SER A 27 -25.59 15.02 -5.71
C SER A 27 -24.65 16.21 -5.75
N ASP A 28 -24.10 16.59 -4.60
CA ASP A 28 -23.08 17.61 -4.52
C ASP A 28 -21.88 17.14 -5.37
N SER A 29 -21.69 17.76 -6.52
CA SER A 29 -20.46 17.58 -7.28
C SER A 29 -19.31 18.17 -6.47
N PRO A 30 -18.06 17.63 -6.58
CA PRO A 30 -16.90 18.16 -5.86
C PRO A 30 -16.68 19.67 -6.09
N GLU A 31 -16.97 20.18 -7.27
CA GLU A 31 -16.93 21.62 -7.59
C GLU A 31 -17.96 22.42 -6.80
N PHE A 32 -19.16 21.89 -6.62
CA PHE A 32 -20.23 22.57 -5.91
C PHE A 32 -19.96 22.61 -4.40
N GLU A 33 -19.35 21.56 -3.86
CA GLU A 33 -18.92 21.52 -2.46
C GLU A 33 -17.75 22.49 -2.19
N GLN A 34 -16.76 22.56 -3.09
CA GLN A 34 -15.66 23.52 -2.98
C GLN A 34 -16.11 24.97 -3.09
N SER A 35 -17.11 25.29 -3.94
CA SER A 35 -17.61 26.65 -4.09
C SER A 35 -18.37 27.19 -2.86
N ARG A 36 -18.85 26.30 -1.99
CA ARG A 36 -19.54 26.62 -0.73
C ARG A 36 -18.59 26.74 0.47
N ARG A 37 -17.32 26.35 0.34
CA ARG A 37 -16.37 26.39 1.46
C ARG A 37 -15.97 27.81 1.79
N LEU A 38 -15.96 28.16 3.08
CA LEU A 38 -15.47 29.44 3.59
C LEU A 38 -14.00 29.64 3.24
N VAL A 39 -13.20 28.57 3.44
CA VAL A 39 -11.78 28.52 3.09
C VAL A 39 -11.53 27.27 2.25
N ARG A 40 -10.96 27.47 1.07
CA ARG A 40 -10.59 26.40 0.13
C ARG A 40 -9.15 26.00 0.35
N ASN A 41 -8.81 24.75 0.00
CA ASN A 41 -7.45 24.21 0.09
C ASN A 41 -6.82 24.35 1.49
N LEU A 42 -7.64 24.46 2.53
CA LEU A 42 -7.15 24.43 3.91
C LEU A 42 -6.88 22.97 4.29
N TYR A 43 -5.64 22.74 4.63
CA TYR A 43 -5.18 21.44 5.11
C TYR A 43 -4.57 21.58 6.50
N LEU A 44 -4.90 20.65 7.38
CA LEU A 44 -4.27 20.48 8.70
C LEU A 44 -3.71 19.07 8.77
N ALA A 45 -2.45 18.99 9.21
CA ALA A 45 -1.86 17.68 9.45
C ALA A 45 -2.68 16.91 10.49
N PRO A 46 -2.95 15.63 10.27
CA PRO A 46 -3.78 14.82 11.16
C PRO A 46 -3.21 14.68 12.57
N VAL A 47 -1.90 14.81 12.70
CA VAL A 47 -1.17 14.94 13.96
C VAL A 47 -0.38 16.23 13.90
N MET A 48 -0.54 17.05 14.91
CA MET A 48 0.13 18.33 15.00
C MET A 48 0.94 18.40 16.29
N SER A 49 2.27 18.45 16.18
CA SER A 49 3.16 18.73 17.30
C SER A 49 3.23 20.24 17.49
N VAL A 50 2.67 20.73 18.58
CA VAL A 50 2.57 22.16 18.87
C VAL A 50 3.05 22.48 20.31
N TYR A 51 3.37 23.72 20.57
CA TYR A 51 3.64 24.23 21.94
C TYR A 51 2.76 25.43 22.26
N ALA A 52 2.55 25.65 23.53
CA ALA A 52 1.75 26.77 24.04
C ALA A 52 2.30 28.13 23.56
N GLY A 53 1.45 28.97 23.02
CA GLY A 53 1.85 30.27 22.45
C GLY A 53 2.44 30.22 21.05
N GLN A 54 2.57 29.01 20.45
CA GLN A 54 3.03 28.89 19.06
C GLN A 54 2.07 29.58 18.10
N THR A 55 2.64 30.37 17.17
CA THR A 55 1.90 30.88 16.03
C THR A 55 1.94 29.88 14.90
N LEU A 56 0.78 29.30 14.54
CA LEU A 56 0.63 28.43 13.38
C LEU A 56 0.25 29.27 12.17
N THR A 57 0.90 29.01 11.05
CA THR A 57 0.48 29.49 9.73
C THR A 57 -0.37 28.42 9.07
N LEU A 58 -1.62 28.77 8.77
CA LEU A 58 -2.57 27.92 8.09
C LEU A 58 -2.58 28.26 6.60
N GLN A 59 -2.37 27.29 5.75
CA GLN A 59 -2.48 27.45 4.29
C GLN A 59 -3.92 27.22 3.85
N GLY A 60 -4.49 28.17 3.12
CA GLY A 60 -5.85 28.11 2.59
C GLY A 60 -6.24 29.41 1.88
N VAL A 61 -7.14 29.31 0.93
CA VAL A 61 -7.61 30.45 0.12
C VAL A 61 -9.00 30.87 0.58
N GLY A 62 -9.17 32.14 0.89
CA GLY A 62 -10.46 32.71 1.26
C GLY A 62 -10.63 33.01 2.75
N PHE A 63 -9.58 33.00 3.55
CA PHE A 63 -9.63 33.53 4.92
C PHE A 63 -9.98 35.04 4.91
N GLU A 64 -10.80 35.42 5.87
CA GLU A 64 -11.20 36.82 6.09
C GLU A 64 -10.85 37.27 7.51
N ALA A 65 -10.66 38.58 7.66
CA ALA A 65 -10.51 39.15 8.98
C ALA A 65 -11.79 38.95 9.81
N GLY A 66 -11.64 38.35 10.98
CA GLY A 66 -12.77 37.99 11.85
C GLY A 66 -13.17 36.50 11.76
N ASP A 67 -12.56 35.70 10.88
CA ASP A 67 -12.67 34.26 10.94
C ASP A 67 -12.08 33.74 12.26
N VAL A 68 -12.61 32.61 12.71
CA VAL A 68 -12.15 31.87 13.88
C VAL A 68 -11.87 30.44 13.47
N VAL A 69 -10.74 29.91 13.90
CA VAL A 69 -10.45 28.47 13.79
C VAL A 69 -10.76 27.83 15.13
N SER A 70 -11.81 27.04 15.18
CA SER A 70 -12.34 26.42 16.41
C SER A 70 -11.87 24.97 16.52
N PHE A 71 -11.13 24.67 17.59
CA PHE A 71 -10.72 23.32 17.98
C PHE A 71 -11.70 22.81 19.03
N ARG A 72 -12.42 21.72 18.73
CA ARG A 72 -13.50 21.20 19.57
C ARG A 72 -13.22 19.75 19.98
N ALA A 73 -13.21 19.51 21.27
CA ALA A 73 -13.20 18.17 21.90
C ALA A 73 -14.39 18.06 22.87
N ASP A 74 -14.67 16.84 23.35
CA ASP A 74 -15.81 16.60 24.25
C ASP A 74 -15.83 17.51 25.50
N ALA A 75 -14.65 17.81 26.04
CA ALA A 75 -14.48 18.55 27.28
C ALA A 75 -14.06 20.03 27.06
N ALA A 76 -13.67 20.42 25.85
CA ALA A 76 -13.06 21.74 25.62
C ALA A 76 -13.33 22.27 24.21
N VAL A 77 -13.51 23.58 24.12
CA VAL A 77 -13.57 24.32 22.85
C VAL A 77 -12.57 25.49 22.91
N PHE A 78 -11.73 25.59 21.89
CA PHE A 78 -10.77 26.67 21.73
C PHE A 78 -11.04 27.42 20.43
N ASP A 79 -11.57 28.63 20.55
CA ASP A 79 -11.83 29.51 19.43
C ASP A 79 -10.64 30.44 19.20
N LEU A 80 -9.89 30.19 18.11
CA LEU A 80 -8.65 30.88 17.79
C LEU A 80 -8.91 31.95 16.70
N PRO A 81 -8.92 33.25 17.03
CA PRO A 81 -9.07 34.31 16.05
C PRO A 81 -7.94 34.26 15.02
N VAL A 82 -8.25 34.37 13.75
CA VAL A 82 -7.23 34.46 12.70
C VAL A 82 -6.61 35.84 12.67
N SER A 83 -5.32 35.88 12.35
CA SER A 83 -4.52 37.09 12.17
C SER A 83 -3.64 36.97 10.93
N GLY A 84 -3.05 38.05 10.47
CA GLY A 84 -2.08 38.05 9.37
C GLY A 84 -2.63 37.40 8.09
N VAL A 85 -3.90 37.70 7.78
CA VAL A 85 -4.59 37.14 6.60
C VAL A 85 -3.94 37.64 5.31
N THR A 86 -3.61 36.69 4.43
CA THR A 86 -3.13 36.92 3.07
C THR A 86 -4.04 36.23 2.06
N ALA A 87 -3.74 36.28 0.77
CA ALA A 87 -4.50 35.58 -0.25
C ALA A 87 -4.47 34.03 -0.08
N LYS A 88 -3.43 33.51 0.59
CA LYS A 88 -3.21 32.05 0.72
C LYS A 88 -3.00 31.54 2.14
N THR A 89 -2.86 32.43 3.13
CA THR A 89 -2.53 32.05 4.50
C THR A 89 -3.28 32.88 5.52
N ALA A 90 -3.45 32.31 6.72
CA ALA A 90 -3.81 33.01 7.94
C ALA A 90 -2.99 32.45 9.11
N ARG A 91 -2.95 33.17 10.24
CA ARG A 91 -2.23 32.74 11.44
C ARG A 91 -3.17 32.63 12.62
N VAL A 92 -2.94 31.60 13.45
CA VAL A 92 -3.60 31.41 14.74
C VAL A 92 -2.56 31.17 15.82
N VAL A 93 -2.90 31.48 17.08
CA VAL A 93 -2.01 31.24 18.23
C VAL A 93 -2.57 30.08 19.05
N ILE A 94 -1.75 29.08 19.29
CA ILE A 94 -2.09 27.92 20.11
C ILE A 94 -2.23 28.35 21.57
N PRO A 95 -3.41 28.11 22.22
CA PRO A 95 -3.62 28.52 23.60
C PRO A 95 -2.83 27.65 24.58
N ALA A 96 -2.44 28.25 25.71
CA ALA A 96 -1.71 27.54 26.76
C ALA A 96 -2.49 26.37 27.39
N ALA A 97 -3.82 26.40 27.30
CA ALA A 97 -4.70 25.40 27.87
C ALA A 97 -5.03 24.23 26.91
N ILE A 98 -4.51 24.24 25.68
CA ILE A 98 -4.75 23.12 24.76
C ILE A 98 -4.14 21.83 25.35
N ALA A 99 -4.83 20.72 25.20
CA ALA A 99 -4.39 19.44 25.75
C ALA A 99 -3.95 18.46 24.64
N ARG A 100 -3.25 17.38 25.05
CA ARG A 100 -2.91 16.25 24.16
C ARG A 100 -4.15 15.39 23.93
N GLU A 101 -4.99 15.79 22.98
CA GLU A 101 -6.20 15.05 22.61
C GLU A 101 -6.57 15.31 21.14
N SER A 102 -7.62 14.64 20.66
CA SER A 102 -8.14 14.84 19.31
C SER A 102 -9.19 15.96 19.31
N TYR A 103 -9.08 16.84 18.34
CA TYR A 103 -9.99 17.98 18.14
C TYR A 103 -10.62 17.93 16.75
N ASP A 104 -11.92 18.12 16.69
CA ASP A 104 -12.59 18.49 15.43
C ASP A 104 -12.35 19.98 15.17
N VAL A 105 -11.77 20.30 14.02
CA VAL A 105 -11.40 21.67 13.66
C VAL A 105 -12.37 22.23 12.64
N TYR A 106 -12.86 23.44 12.94
CA TYR A 106 -13.78 24.18 12.09
C TYR A 106 -13.23 25.56 11.76
N VAL A 107 -13.55 26.07 10.57
CA VAL A 107 -13.50 27.51 10.29
C VAL A 107 -14.89 28.09 10.52
N VAL A 108 -14.98 29.13 11.33
CA VAL A 108 -16.22 29.80 11.70
C VAL A 108 -16.19 31.24 11.20
N ARG A 109 -17.23 31.64 10.44
CA ARG A 109 -17.42 33.00 9.93
C ARG A 109 -18.85 33.44 10.22
N GLY A 110 -19.05 34.24 11.26
CA GLY A 110 -20.38 34.61 11.73
C GLY A 110 -21.23 33.40 12.10
N ALA A 111 -22.32 33.16 11.38
CA ALA A 111 -23.18 31.98 11.61
C ALA A 111 -22.83 30.77 10.74
N GLN A 112 -21.80 30.86 9.91
CA GLN A 112 -21.37 29.78 9.02
C GLN A 112 -20.23 29.01 9.64
N GLU A 113 -20.27 27.68 9.51
CA GLU A 113 -19.22 26.79 9.96
C GLU A 113 -18.80 25.85 8.83
N GLN A 114 -17.50 25.64 8.71
CA GLN A 114 -16.90 24.65 7.81
C GLN A 114 -16.05 23.69 8.63
N TYR A 115 -16.42 22.41 8.64
CA TYR A 115 -15.55 21.36 9.15
C TYR A 115 -14.31 21.22 8.26
N VAL A 116 -13.12 21.13 8.87
CA VAL A 116 -11.83 21.02 8.17
C VAL A 116 -11.28 19.62 8.31
N ALA A 117 -11.02 19.19 9.54
CA ALA A 117 -10.43 17.88 9.85
C ALA A 117 -10.56 17.56 11.34
N THR A 118 -10.40 16.29 11.70
CA THR A 118 -10.04 15.90 13.06
C THR A 118 -8.53 15.84 13.16
N VAL A 119 -7.95 16.57 14.11
CA VAL A 119 -6.50 16.60 14.34
C VAL A 119 -6.17 16.14 15.75
N LYS A 120 -5.10 15.38 15.89
CA LYS A 120 -4.56 15.00 17.21
C LYS A 120 -3.44 15.96 17.59
N ILE A 121 -3.59 16.62 18.72
CA ILE A 121 -2.60 17.56 19.23
C ILE A 121 -1.61 16.84 20.15
N TYR A 122 -0.33 17.02 19.85
CA TYR A 122 0.78 16.68 20.71
C TYR A 122 1.46 17.94 21.20
N LEU A 123 1.60 18.05 22.53
CA LEU A 123 2.35 19.16 23.11
C LEU A 123 3.83 18.81 23.07
N THR A 124 4.58 19.54 22.29
CA THR A 124 6.04 19.46 22.20
C THR A 124 6.71 20.49 23.11
N THR A 125 8.03 20.44 23.21
CA THR A 125 8.82 21.44 23.93
C THR A 125 8.75 22.80 23.27
N ASP A 126 8.72 23.86 24.07
CA ASP A 126 8.90 25.24 23.61
C ASP A 126 10.38 25.66 23.59
N GLN A 127 11.29 24.72 23.87
CA GLN A 127 12.74 24.98 23.88
C GLN A 127 13.16 25.76 22.66
N GLU A 128 13.83 26.87 22.91
CA GLU A 128 14.28 27.76 21.86
C GLU A 128 15.46 27.14 21.10
N VAL A 129 15.32 27.07 19.78
CA VAL A 129 16.41 26.68 18.87
C VAL A 129 16.94 27.96 18.25
N PRO A 130 18.24 28.31 18.41
CA PRO A 130 18.81 29.53 17.87
C PRO A 130 18.61 29.63 16.35
N ASP A 131 18.42 30.86 15.85
CA ASP A 131 18.44 31.12 14.41
C ASP A 131 19.86 30.96 13.86
N LYS A 132 19.96 30.45 12.63
CA LYS A 132 21.21 30.32 11.89
C LYS A 132 21.04 30.93 10.51
N GLU A 133 21.97 31.80 10.12
CA GLU A 133 21.91 32.49 8.85
C GLU A 133 21.80 31.54 7.66
N GLY A 134 20.91 31.83 6.73
CA GLY A 134 20.66 31.00 5.54
C GLY A 134 19.80 29.78 5.77
N MET A 135 19.37 29.48 7.01
CA MET A 135 18.53 28.36 7.35
C MET A 135 17.08 28.80 7.52
N ASN A 136 16.14 28.00 6.99
CA ASN A 136 14.71 28.29 7.05
C ASN A 136 13.85 27.14 7.58
N ILE A 137 14.47 26.03 7.97
CA ILE A 137 13.88 25.00 8.82
C ILE A 137 14.84 24.78 9.97
N LYS A 138 14.32 24.72 11.18
CA LYS A 138 15.07 24.40 12.41
C LYS A 138 14.22 23.58 13.36
N GLY A 139 14.85 22.93 14.32
CA GLY A 139 14.14 22.18 15.36
C GLY A 139 15.07 21.42 16.28
N ILE A 140 14.46 20.64 17.14
CA ILE A 140 15.14 19.72 18.04
C ILE A 140 14.54 18.33 17.91
N VAL A 141 15.41 17.31 17.89
CA VAL A 141 15.03 15.93 18.13
C VAL A 141 15.39 15.59 19.55
N PHE A 142 14.43 15.12 20.36
CA PHE A 142 14.63 14.94 21.79
C PHE A 142 13.89 13.73 22.34
N CYS A 143 14.36 13.21 23.48
CA CYS A 143 13.71 12.18 24.27
C CYS A 143 13.68 12.62 25.74
N GLY A 144 12.48 12.77 26.31
CA GLY A 144 12.32 13.42 27.61
C GLY A 144 12.88 14.84 27.61
N ASP A 145 13.81 15.13 28.51
CA ASP A 145 14.44 16.46 28.63
C ASP A 145 15.78 16.58 27.88
N LYS A 146 16.15 15.58 27.06
CA LYS A 146 17.45 15.52 26.40
C LYS A 146 17.33 15.54 24.89
N GLY A 147 18.15 16.37 24.24
CA GLY A 147 18.34 16.28 22.80
C GLY A 147 18.97 14.95 22.41
N VAL A 148 18.58 14.41 21.26
CA VAL A 148 19.15 13.20 20.68
C VAL A 148 20.11 13.58 19.57
N PRO A 149 21.43 13.43 19.75
CA PRO A 149 22.42 13.75 18.73
C PRO A 149 22.50 12.68 17.65
N GLY A 150 23.02 13.03 16.48
CA GLY A 150 23.31 12.09 15.41
C GLY A 150 22.08 11.65 14.62
N VAL A 151 20.90 12.20 14.86
CA VAL A 151 19.68 11.88 14.12
C VAL A 151 19.70 12.59 12.77
N ARG A 152 19.46 11.84 11.70
CA ARG A 152 19.34 12.41 10.35
C ARG A 152 17.99 13.09 10.18
N VAL A 153 18.01 14.29 9.64
CA VAL A 153 16.82 15.09 9.32
C VAL A 153 16.88 15.52 7.87
N SER A 154 15.81 15.34 7.13
CA SER A 154 15.76 15.65 5.71
C SER A 154 14.46 16.32 5.30
N ASP A 155 14.51 17.22 4.30
CA ASP A 155 13.34 17.70 3.56
C ASP A 155 13.10 16.90 2.25
N GLY A 156 13.78 15.75 2.14
CA GLY A 156 13.80 14.90 0.96
C GLY A 156 14.90 15.25 -0.06
N LEU A 157 15.38 16.48 -0.07
CA LEU A 157 16.42 16.96 -1.00
C LEU A 157 17.74 17.28 -0.29
N GLN A 158 17.64 17.81 0.93
CA GLN A 158 18.77 18.13 1.79
C GLN A 158 18.72 17.24 3.02
N THR A 159 19.87 16.73 3.45
CA THR A 159 19.98 15.93 4.68
C THR A 159 21.01 16.57 5.61
N VAL A 160 20.66 16.69 6.88
CA VAL A 160 21.53 17.16 7.96
C VAL A 160 21.49 16.18 9.11
N THR A 161 22.38 16.37 10.09
CA THR A 161 22.41 15.55 11.31
C THR A 161 22.28 16.48 12.52
N THR A 162 21.54 16.04 13.54
CA THR A 162 21.41 16.79 14.80
C THR A 162 22.75 16.88 15.51
N ASP A 163 22.99 18.06 16.12
CA ASP A 163 24.18 18.31 16.94
C ASP A 163 24.12 17.63 18.33
N GLU A 164 25.10 17.90 19.19
CA GLU A 164 25.19 17.35 20.56
C GLU A 164 23.99 17.69 21.46
N ASN A 165 23.24 18.74 21.13
CA ASN A 165 22.04 19.18 21.84
C ASN A 165 20.75 18.71 21.15
N GLY A 166 20.86 17.91 20.08
CA GLY A 166 19.72 17.47 19.29
C GLY A 166 19.17 18.53 18.32
N TYR A 167 19.84 19.67 18.14
CA TYR A 167 19.39 20.73 17.24
C TYR A 167 19.76 20.43 15.79
N TYR A 168 18.90 20.89 14.88
CA TYR A 168 19.16 20.81 13.44
C TYR A 168 18.71 22.07 12.69
N TRP A 169 19.31 22.33 11.52
CA TRP A 169 18.98 23.43 10.63
C TRP A 169 19.11 22.97 9.17
N ILE A 170 18.13 23.30 8.34
CA ILE A 170 18.11 22.95 6.90
C ILE A 170 17.89 24.21 6.08
N PRO A 171 18.69 24.47 5.01
CA PRO A 171 18.43 25.49 4.00
C PRO A 171 17.51 24.91 2.92
N SER A 172 16.21 24.87 3.17
CA SER A 172 15.23 24.17 2.31
C SER A 172 14.59 25.09 1.28
N LEU A 173 14.35 24.56 0.08
CA LEU A 173 13.44 25.17 -0.90
C LEU A 173 11.98 24.81 -0.62
N LYS A 174 11.70 23.90 0.33
CA LYS A 174 10.38 23.39 0.71
C LYS A 174 9.59 22.78 -0.44
N THR A 175 10.28 22.29 -1.45
CA THR A 175 9.68 21.80 -2.71
C THR A 175 8.75 20.61 -2.51
N LEU A 176 9.11 19.68 -1.61
CA LEU A 176 8.33 18.48 -1.32
C LEU A 176 7.28 18.68 -0.21
N GLY A 177 7.31 19.83 0.48
CA GLY A 177 6.31 20.22 1.47
C GLY A 177 6.36 19.46 2.79
N TYR A 178 7.46 18.77 3.11
CA TYR A 178 7.65 18.08 4.38
C TYR A 178 9.10 18.14 4.87
N VAL A 179 9.27 17.86 6.15
CA VAL A 179 10.55 17.54 6.80
C VAL A 179 10.37 16.29 7.65
N PHE A 180 11.36 15.41 7.69
CA PHE A 180 11.28 14.15 8.43
C PHE A 180 12.63 13.76 9.06
N ILE A 181 12.57 12.87 10.03
CA ILE A 181 13.74 12.23 10.62
C ILE A 181 13.83 10.77 10.17
N THR A 182 15.03 10.25 9.94
CA THR A 182 15.26 8.80 9.97
C THR A 182 15.15 8.36 11.42
N ILE A 183 14.14 7.52 11.75
CA ILE A 183 13.94 7.03 13.12
C ILE A 183 15.21 6.28 13.54
N PRO A 184 15.93 6.73 14.59
CA PRO A 184 17.17 6.10 14.98
C PRO A 184 16.95 4.78 15.74
N GLN A 185 17.93 3.90 15.71
CA GLN A 185 17.92 2.67 16.48
C GLN A 185 17.69 2.93 17.97
N GLY A 186 16.85 2.12 18.60
CA GLY A 186 16.52 2.24 20.02
C GLY A 186 15.44 3.25 20.36
N TYR A 187 14.82 3.86 19.36
CA TYR A 187 13.75 4.84 19.53
C TYR A 187 12.57 4.59 18.62
N LEU A 188 11.42 5.11 19.03
CA LEU A 188 10.23 5.30 18.19
C LEU A 188 9.71 6.74 18.36
N PRO A 189 8.97 7.28 17.38
CA PRO A 189 8.28 8.55 17.55
C PRO A 189 7.28 8.50 18.70
N ALA A 190 7.26 9.53 19.55
CA ALA A 190 6.31 9.61 20.66
C ALA A 190 4.86 9.81 20.20
N ALA A 191 4.68 10.41 19.04
CA ALA A 191 3.37 10.71 18.47
C ALA A 191 2.91 9.57 17.55
N LEU A 192 2.09 8.66 18.07
CA LEU A 192 1.33 7.69 17.30
C LEU A 192 -0.12 8.18 17.17
N ASP A 193 -0.62 8.26 15.95
CA ASP A 193 -2.02 8.54 15.70
C ASP A 193 -2.76 7.23 15.42
N ASN A 194 -3.37 6.70 16.46
CA ASN A 194 -4.14 5.45 16.45
C ASN A 194 -3.41 4.24 15.87
N ASN A 195 -2.40 4.26 15.20
CA ASN A 195 -1.64 3.21 14.55
C ASN A 195 -0.80 3.72 13.37
N MET A 196 -1.02 4.96 12.94
CA MET A 196 -0.14 5.57 11.96
C MET A 196 1.19 5.89 12.61
N MET A 197 2.29 5.50 11.97
CA MET A 197 3.61 5.94 12.40
C MET A 197 3.80 7.40 11.98
N MET A 198 3.24 8.27 12.80
CA MET A 198 3.32 9.73 12.63
C MET A 198 4.42 10.31 13.51
N GLY A 199 4.66 11.50 13.67
CA GLY A 199 5.63 12.04 14.63
C GLY A 199 7.10 11.95 14.22
N PHE A 200 7.42 11.29 13.11
CA PHE A 200 8.75 11.34 12.48
C PHE A 200 8.81 12.34 11.32
N TRP A 201 7.71 12.99 10.97
CA TRP A 201 7.64 13.98 9.92
C TRP A 201 6.70 15.14 10.26
N ALA A 202 6.88 16.27 9.58
CA ALA A 202 5.99 17.42 9.66
C ALA A 202 5.81 18.06 8.28
N GLY A 203 4.61 18.58 8.02
CA GLY A 203 4.34 19.36 6.81
C GLY A 203 4.97 20.74 6.87
N LEU A 204 5.47 21.22 5.74
CA LEU A 204 6.02 22.56 5.56
C LEU A 204 5.03 23.46 4.83
N THR A 205 5.12 24.77 5.10
CA THR A 205 4.48 25.78 4.24
C THR A 205 5.27 25.95 2.95
N ASP A 206 4.64 26.50 1.91
CA ASP A 206 5.31 26.81 0.63
C ASP A 206 6.10 28.15 0.65
N GLU A 207 6.19 28.82 1.82
CA GLU A 207 6.87 30.10 2.00
C GLU A 207 8.37 29.89 2.32
N ALA A 208 9.21 29.81 1.29
CA ALA A 208 10.65 29.58 1.45
C ALA A 208 11.35 30.65 2.31
N GLY A 209 10.80 31.89 2.36
CA GLY A 209 11.34 33.01 3.17
C GLY A 209 10.99 32.94 4.65
N VAL A 210 10.14 32.04 5.09
CA VAL A 210 9.73 31.88 6.50
C VAL A 210 10.54 30.79 7.15
N CYS A 211 11.18 31.08 8.28
CA CYS A 211 11.84 30.07 9.10
C CYS A 211 10.77 29.30 9.92
N GLU A 212 10.71 27.99 9.74
CA GLU A 212 9.79 27.12 10.47
C GLU A 212 10.52 26.27 11.51
N LYS A 213 9.89 26.09 12.68
CA LYS A 213 10.40 25.25 13.75
C LYS A 213 9.57 23.98 13.85
N HIS A 214 10.20 22.82 13.63
CA HIS A 214 9.60 21.50 13.77
C HIS A 214 10.41 20.65 14.74
N ASN A 215 9.79 20.23 15.82
CA ASN A 215 10.43 19.41 16.86
C ASN A 215 9.93 17.97 16.73
N PHE A 216 10.83 17.01 16.96
CA PHE A 216 10.53 15.57 16.92
C PHE A 216 10.80 14.94 18.29
N GLU A 217 9.74 14.49 18.94
CA GLU A 217 9.83 13.79 20.21
C GLU A 217 9.97 12.29 19.97
N LEU A 218 10.99 11.69 20.58
CA LEU A 218 11.27 10.27 20.55
C LEU A 218 11.03 9.65 21.92
N VAL A 219 10.71 8.36 21.95
CA VAL A 219 10.69 7.52 23.15
C VAL A 219 11.65 6.37 22.97
N GLU A 220 12.37 5.99 24.02
CA GLU A 220 13.19 4.78 24.00
C GLU A 220 12.31 3.55 23.77
N ALA A 221 12.72 2.68 22.85
CA ALA A 221 11.98 1.49 22.49
C ALA A 221 12.94 0.36 22.10
N ASP A 222 12.75 -0.80 22.72
CA ASP A 222 13.44 -2.02 22.30
C ASP A 222 12.72 -2.65 21.12
N THR A 223 13.31 -2.53 19.94
CA THR A 223 12.84 -3.10 18.69
C THR A 223 13.84 -4.08 18.09
N GLU A 224 14.83 -4.55 18.87
CA GLU A 224 15.86 -5.50 18.43
C GLU A 224 15.22 -6.78 17.87
N ASN A 225 14.16 -7.24 18.53
CA ASN A 225 13.33 -8.34 18.05
C ASN A 225 11.95 -7.78 17.74
N HIS A 226 11.48 -7.98 16.52
CA HIS A 226 10.18 -7.46 16.11
C HIS A 226 9.57 -8.31 14.98
N VAL A 227 8.31 -8.04 14.65
CA VAL A 227 7.65 -8.58 13.47
C VAL A 227 7.19 -7.43 12.60
N MET A 228 7.50 -7.53 11.28
CA MET A 228 6.93 -6.67 10.27
C MET A 228 5.89 -7.46 9.47
N LEU A 229 4.63 -7.05 9.56
CA LEU A 229 3.54 -7.55 8.72
C LEU A 229 3.50 -6.72 7.43
N VAL A 230 3.44 -7.38 6.28
CA VAL A 230 3.48 -6.68 4.99
C VAL A 230 2.19 -6.94 4.21
N GLY A 231 1.41 -5.90 4.02
CA GLY A 231 0.26 -5.91 3.10
C GLY A 231 0.56 -5.09 1.86
N ALA A 232 -0.02 -5.46 0.73
CA ALA A 232 0.06 -4.71 -0.52
C ALA A 232 -1.29 -4.72 -1.24
N ASP A 233 -1.50 -3.75 -2.13
CA ASP A 233 -2.62 -3.75 -3.08
C ASP A 233 -3.99 -3.90 -2.37
N LEU A 234 -4.33 -2.92 -1.53
CA LEU A 234 -5.60 -2.91 -0.80
C LEU A 234 -6.77 -2.49 -1.68
N HIS A 235 -6.55 -1.54 -2.59
CA HIS A 235 -7.55 -1.00 -3.53
C HIS A 235 -8.91 -0.71 -2.87
N LEU A 236 -8.90 -0.05 -1.72
CA LEU A 236 -10.13 0.31 -1.02
C LEU A 236 -10.83 1.48 -1.71
N ALA A 237 -12.14 1.38 -1.89
CA ALA A 237 -12.93 2.36 -2.61
C ALA A 237 -14.35 2.55 -2.06
N ASP A 238 -14.66 1.94 -0.91
CA ASP A 238 -16.03 1.81 -0.39
C ASP A 238 -16.97 1.21 -1.45
N LYS A 239 -16.50 0.15 -2.10
CA LYS A 239 -17.18 -0.50 -3.21
C LYS A 239 -17.45 -1.97 -2.90
N GLN A 240 -18.71 -2.39 -3.09
CA GLN A 240 -19.13 -3.76 -2.81
C GLN A 240 -18.90 -4.13 -1.33
N ASN A 241 -17.98 -5.03 -1.05
CA ASN A 241 -17.68 -5.55 0.28
C ASN A 241 -16.23 -5.29 0.70
N ASP A 242 -15.50 -4.46 -0.03
CA ASP A 242 -14.06 -4.23 0.17
C ASP A 242 -13.73 -3.86 1.63
N LEU A 243 -14.35 -2.81 2.16
CA LEU A 243 -14.13 -2.36 3.54
C LEU A 243 -14.51 -3.42 4.58
N ARG A 244 -15.59 -4.17 4.33
CA ARG A 244 -16.01 -5.27 5.22
C ARG A 244 -15.03 -6.44 5.16
N ASN A 245 -14.60 -6.84 3.98
CA ASN A 245 -13.66 -7.94 3.78
C ASN A 245 -12.28 -7.57 4.34
N PHE A 246 -11.83 -6.34 4.12
CA PHE A 246 -10.60 -5.83 4.69
C PHE A 246 -10.64 -5.85 6.23
N LYS A 247 -11.75 -5.36 6.83
CA LYS A 247 -11.94 -5.37 8.29
C LYS A 247 -11.90 -6.77 8.88
N ASN A 248 -12.70 -7.68 8.31
CA ASN A 248 -12.89 -9.02 8.86
C ASN A 248 -11.75 -9.99 8.50
N GLY A 249 -10.95 -9.65 7.48
CA GLY A 249 -9.76 -10.39 7.07
C GLY A 249 -8.49 -9.76 7.64
N PHE A 250 -7.82 -8.97 6.82
CA PHE A 250 -6.49 -8.43 7.13
C PHE A 250 -6.42 -7.71 8.48
N ILE A 251 -7.33 -6.76 8.75
CA ILE A 251 -7.31 -5.99 10.01
C ILE A 251 -7.52 -6.89 11.23
N ALA A 252 -8.51 -7.77 11.19
CA ALA A 252 -8.81 -8.64 12.33
C ALA A 252 -7.69 -9.63 12.60
N GLU A 253 -7.10 -10.23 11.56
CA GLU A 253 -6.03 -11.21 11.72
C GLU A 253 -4.70 -10.59 12.17
N THR A 254 -4.32 -9.45 11.60
CA THR A 254 -3.09 -8.75 11.96
C THR A 254 -3.18 -8.14 13.35
N GLN A 255 -4.35 -7.64 13.76
CA GLN A 255 -4.59 -7.20 15.13
C GLN A 255 -4.47 -8.36 16.11
N ALA A 256 -5.15 -9.48 15.83
CA ALA A 256 -5.07 -10.68 16.70
C ALA A 256 -3.64 -11.24 16.79
N PHE A 257 -2.88 -11.17 15.69
CA PHE A 257 -1.47 -11.54 15.69
C PHE A 257 -0.65 -10.63 16.61
N ALA A 258 -0.85 -9.31 16.50
CA ALA A 258 -0.14 -8.33 17.32
C ALA A 258 -0.50 -8.47 18.82
N ASP A 259 -1.78 -8.69 19.14
CA ASP A 259 -2.25 -8.89 20.50
C ASP A 259 -1.67 -10.15 21.16
N ALA A 260 -1.35 -11.17 20.36
CA ALA A 260 -0.76 -12.42 20.83
C ALA A 260 0.78 -12.41 20.82
N SER A 261 1.41 -11.41 20.21
CA SER A 261 2.87 -11.34 20.08
C SER A 261 3.55 -10.92 21.38
N SER A 262 4.70 -11.54 21.67
CA SER A 262 5.58 -11.16 22.79
C SER A 262 6.62 -10.10 22.41
N VAL A 263 6.72 -9.74 21.14
CA VAL A 263 7.62 -8.71 20.61
C VAL A 263 6.83 -7.63 19.89
N PRO A 264 7.37 -6.43 19.71
CA PRO A 264 6.71 -5.38 18.93
C PRO A 264 6.31 -5.86 17.54
N VAL A 265 5.11 -5.48 17.09
CA VAL A 265 4.59 -5.78 15.75
C VAL A 265 4.32 -4.48 15.04
N PHE A 266 4.82 -4.38 13.83
CA PHE A 266 4.62 -3.26 12.92
C PHE A 266 3.95 -3.75 11.64
N CYS A 267 3.37 -2.84 10.89
CA CYS A 267 2.81 -3.12 9.58
C CYS A 267 3.47 -2.21 8.54
N LEU A 268 3.79 -2.76 7.37
CA LEU A 268 4.24 -2.03 6.20
C LEU A 268 3.23 -2.25 5.08
N MET A 269 2.56 -1.19 4.66
CA MET A 269 1.68 -1.21 3.50
C MET A 269 2.50 -0.83 2.26
N ALA A 270 2.75 -1.81 1.41
CA ALA A 270 3.56 -1.66 0.21
C ALA A 270 2.78 -1.05 -0.97
N GLY A 271 1.79 -0.20 -0.66
CA GLY A 271 1.10 0.64 -1.61
C GLY A 271 -0.30 0.20 -2.02
N ASP A 272 -0.91 1.03 -2.88
CA ASP A 272 -2.28 0.88 -3.39
C ASP A 272 -3.31 0.78 -2.25
N MET A 273 -3.21 1.69 -1.26
CA MET A 273 -4.14 1.74 -0.13
C MET A 273 -5.57 2.00 -0.59
N THR A 274 -5.73 2.85 -1.58
CA THR A 274 -7.02 3.21 -2.15
C THR A 274 -7.05 2.97 -3.65
N TRP A 275 -8.24 2.97 -4.23
CA TRP A 275 -8.39 2.86 -5.67
C TRP A 275 -8.69 4.24 -6.27
N ASP A 276 -7.69 4.97 -6.74
CA ASP A 276 -7.74 6.34 -7.28
C ASP A 276 -8.90 6.58 -8.27
N ARG A 277 -9.18 5.61 -9.13
CA ARG A 277 -10.29 5.68 -10.08
C ARG A 277 -11.64 6.03 -9.44
N TYR A 278 -11.84 5.65 -8.18
CA TYR A 278 -13.10 5.86 -7.44
C TYR A 278 -13.01 6.95 -6.37
N TRP A 279 -11.90 7.67 -6.27
CA TRP A 279 -11.68 8.69 -5.25
C TRP A 279 -12.82 9.68 -5.16
N TYR A 280 -13.28 10.16 -6.31
CA TYR A 280 -14.31 11.20 -6.40
C TYR A 280 -15.71 10.59 -6.56
N ASP A 281 -15.86 9.53 -7.35
CA ASP A 281 -17.14 8.87 -7.58
C ASP A 281 -17.71 8.22 -6.31
N ARG A 282 -16.84 7.73 -5.42
CA ARG A 282 -17.20 7.05 -4.16
C ARG A 282 -16.85 7.87 -2.92
N ASN A 283 -16.21 9.00 -3.10
CA ASN A 283 -15.70 9.83 -2.02
C ASN A 283 -14.87 9.04 -1.00
N PHE A 284 -14.01 8.12 -1.49
CA PHE A 284 -13.11 7.34 -0.65
C PHE A 284 -11.65 7.53 -1.13
N ARG A 285 -10.89 8.33 -0.39
CA ARG A 285 -9.52 8.75 -0.66
C ARG A 285 -8.62 8.45 0.53
N LEU A 286 -7.34 8.78 0.45
CA LEU A 286 -6.37 8.53 1.51
C LEU A 286 -6.77 9.09 2.90
N PRO A 287 -7.34 10.31 3.03
CA PRO A 287 -7.87 10.76 4.33
C PRO A 287 -8.98 9.87 4.89
N HIS A 288 -9.86 9.32 4.00
CA HIS A 288 -10.92 8.41 4.42
C HIS A 288 -10.37 7.05 4.85
N TYR A 289 -9.38 6.51 4.12
CA TYR A 289 -8.65 5.30 4.50
C TYR A 289 -8.05 5.43 5.90
N ARG A 290 -7.30 6.50 6.14
CA ARG A 290 -6.71 6.78 7.44
C ARG A 290 -7.74 6.87 8.56
N GLN A 291 -8.80 7.66 8.35
CA GLN A 291 -9.89 7.79 9.31
C GLN A 291 -10.62 6.46 9.53
N TRP A 292 -10.74 5.64 8.49
CA TRP A 292 -11.37 4.32 8.59
C TRP A 292 -10.56 3.38 9.47
N LEU A 293 -9.24 3.31 9.33
CA LEU A 293 -8.38 2.52 10.21
C LEU A 293 -8.54 2.94 11.68
N SER A 294 -8.50 4.24 11.94
CA SER A 294 -8.70 4.83 13.27
C SER A 294 -10.05 4.45 13.88
N ARG A 295 -11.14 4.64 13.13
CA ARG A 295 -12.50 4.32 13.59
C ARG A 295 -12.76 2.85 13.84
N ASN A 296 -12.02 1.97 13.18
CA ASN A 296 -12.11 0.52 13.38
C ASN A 296 -11.16 -0.03 14.44
N GLY A 297 -10.45 0.86 15.15
CA GLY A 297 -9.64 0.50 16.32
C GLY A 297 -8.40 -0.32 15.98
N TYR A 298 -7.89 -0.23 14.76
CA TYR A 298 -6.63 -0.88 14.41
C TYR A 298 -5.49 -0.22 15.18
N SER A 299 -4.70 -0.97 15.90
CA SER A 299 -3.66 -0.45 16.82
C SER A 299 -2.23 -0.82 16.44
N VAL A 300 -2.05 -1.62 15.40
CA VAL A 300 -0.71 -1.95 14.88
C VAL A 300 -0.11 -0.72 14.20
N PRO A 301 1.09 -0.26 14.57
CA PRO A 301 1.74 0.88 13.91
C PRO A 301 2.02 0.60 12.43
N VAL A 302 1.62 1.52 11.54
CA VAL A 302 1.70 1.32 10.08
C VAL A 302 2.65 2.31 9.44
N PHE A 303 3.59 1.78 8.65
CA PHE A 303 4.38 2.50 7.66
C PHE A 303 3.73 2.34 6.28
N HIS A 304 3.84 3.34 5.42
CA HIS A 304 3.20 3.33 4.10
C HIS A 304 4.20 3.63 2.99
N ALA A 305 4.08 2.94 1.87
CA ALA A 305 4.73 3.30 0.61
C ALA A 305 3.71 4.01 -0.30
N MET A 306 4.13 5.09 -0.94
CA MET A 306 3.35 5.78 -1.98
C MET A 306 3.51 5.09 -3.32
N VAL A 307 2.40 5.02 -4.11
CA VAL A 307 2.41 4.26 -5.36
C VAL A 307 1.36 4.76 -6.37
N ASN A 308 1.20 4.04 -7.51
CA ASN A 308 0.38 4.52 -8.64
C ASN A 308 -1.09 4.81 -8.30
N HIS A 309 -1.77 4.00 -7.47
CA HIS A 309 -3.17 4.25 -7.11
C HIS A 309 -3.35 5.18 -5.89
N ASP A 310 -2.26 5.73 -5.36
CA ASP A 310 -2.28 6.69 -4.27
C ASP A 310 -2.05 8.14 -4.75
N ASN A 311 -2.03 8.34 -6.07
CA ASN A 311 -1.95 9.64 -6.74
C ASN A 311 -3.34 10.20 -7.06
N ASP A 312 -3.45 11.53 -7.11
CA ASP A 312 -4.71 12.18 -7.47
C ASP A 312 -5.00 12.03 -8.97
N PRO A 313 -6.07 11.32 -9.37
CA PRO A 313 -6.38 11.05 -10.77
C PRO A 313 -6.93 12.28 -11.54
N TYR A 314 -7.23 13.38 -10.86
CA TYR A 314 -7.63 14.64 -11.48
C TYR A 314 -6.46 15.60 -11.68
N VAL A 315 -5.24 15.20 -11.30
CA VAL A 315 -4.08 16.08 -11.34
C VAL A 315 -3.01 15.48 -12.24
N GLN A 316 -2.54 16.27 -13.20
CA GLN A 316 -1.46 15.90 -14.10
C GLN A 316 -0.10 16.26 -13.49
N GLY A 317 0.86 15.34 -13.61
CA GLY A 317 2.23 15.50 -13.16
C GLY A 317 2.49 14.97 -11.76
N ASP A 318 3.73 14.59 -11.52
CA ASP A 318 4.16 13.82 -10.37
C ASP A 318 4.00 14.58 -9.04
N ALA A 319 4.67 15.69 -8.85
CA ALA A 319 4.63 16.42 -7.59
C ALA A 319 3.21 16.89 -7.16
N PRO A 320 2.32 17.38 -8.07
CA PRO A 320 0.94 17.66 -7.70
C PRO A 320 0.11 16.40 -7.40
N GLY A 321 0.35 15.30 -8.12
CA GLY A 321 -0.35 14.01 -7.93
C GLY A 321 -0.15 13.43 -6.54
N GLN A 322 1.07 13.57 -6.00
CA GLN A 322 1.50 13.06 -4.69
C GLN A 322 0.96 13.87 -3.49
N LEU A 323 0.49 15.09 -3.72
CA LEU A 323 0.22 16.04 -2.64
C LEU A 323 -0.78 15.52 -1.60
N SER A 324 -1.80 14.77 -2.04
CA SER A 324 -2.79 14.16 -1.14
C SER A 324 -2.15 13.13 -0.22
N TYR A 325 -1.24 12.31 -0.74
CA TYR A 325 -0.50 11.33 0.03
C TYR A 325 0.43 12.02 1.04
N CYS A 326 1.30 12.92 0.58
CA CYS A 326 2.28 13.60 1.42
C CYS A 326 1.64 14.38 2.57
N ARG A 327 0.43 14.91 2.36
CA ARG A 327 -0.34 15.61 3.40
C ARG A 327 -1.06 14.66 4.37
N THR A 328 -1.36 13.42 3.95
CA THR A 328 -2.19 12.49 4.74
C THR A 328 -1.36 11.44 5.46
N LEU A 329 -0.41 10.82 4.79
CA LEU A 329 0.34 9.66 5.27
C LEU A 329 1.81 9.96 5.54
N GLY A 330 2.38 10.98 4.92
CA GLY A 330 3.75 11.43 5.18
C GLY A 330 4.64 11.46 3.94
N PRO A 331 5.96 11.50 4.12
CA PRO A 331 6.90 11.52 3.02
C PRO A 331 6.68 10.34 2.07
N ASN A 332 6.77 10.58 0.76
CA ASN A 332 6.68 9.53 -0.24
C ASN A 332 7.93 8.64 -0.30
N TYR A 333 9.04 9.08 0.30
CA TYR A 333 10.22 8.26 0.58
C TYR A 333 10.89 8.66 1.88
N TYR A 334 11.39 7.70 2.62
CA TYR A 334 11.98 7.88 3.93
C TYR A 334 12.70 6.61 4.40
N SER A 335 13.41 6.69 5.53
CA SER A 335 14.03 5.54 6.17
C SER A 335 13.78 5.51 7.68
N PHE A 336 13.94 4.35 8.27
CA PHE A 336 13.84 4.13 9.71
C PHE A 336 14.60 2.88 10.14
N ASN A 337 14.94 2.78 11.43
CA ASN A 337 15.58 1.62 11.99
C ASN A 337 14.66 0.95 13.01
N LEU A 338 14.53 -0.38 12.92
CA LEU A 338 13.97 -1.21 13.98
C LEU A 338 15.04 -2.23 14.38
N GLY A 339 15.53 -2.12 15.62
CA GLY A 339 16.73 -2.84 16.02
C GLY A 339 17.90 -2.52 15.10
N LYS A 340 18.57 -3.55 14.60
CA LYS A 340 19.72 -3.42 13.67
C LYS A 340 19.32 -3.34 12.20
N VAL A 341 18.07 -3.65 11.88
CA VAL A 341 17.60 -3.64 10.49
C VAL A 341 17.31 -2.21 10.05
N HIS A 342 17.89 -1.83 8.93
CA HIS A 342 17.60 -0.57 8.27
C HIS A 342 16.50 -0.76 7.24
N TYR A 343 15.44 0.03 7.33
CA TYR A 343 14.29 0.04 6.43
C TYR A 343 14.29 1.30 5.60
N VAL A 344 14.09 1.15 4.31
CA VAL A 344 13.94 2.25 3.35
C VAL A 344 12.61 2.07 2.62
N VAL A 345 11.85 3.13 2.50
CA VAL A 345 10.66 3.20 1.66
C VAL A 345 10.94 4.15 0.52
N LEU A 346 10.65 3.74 -0.71
CA LEU A 346 10.86 4.52 -1.93
C LEU A 346 9.55 4.64 -2.71
N ASP A 347 9.43 5.75 -3.43
CA ASP A 347 8.41 5.98 -4.44
C ASP A 347 9.02 5.68 -5.82
N ASP A 348 8.52 4.66 -6.48
CA ASP A 348 9.00 4.21 -7.79
C ASP A 348 8.04 4.53 -8.94
N ILE A 349 7.12 5.48 -8.70
CA ILE A 349 6.13 5.95 -9.65
C ILE A 349 6.38 7.41 -10.03
N ASP A 350 6.66 7.66 -11.30
CA ASP A 350 6.64 9.01 -11.89
C ASP A 350 5.28 9.21 -12.57
N TRP A 351 4.36 9.89 -11.86
CA TRP A 351 2.97 10.06 -12.26
C TRP A 351 2.83 11.07 -13.39
N ILE A 352 2.30 10.64 -14.53
CA ILE A 352 2.07 11.48 -15.72
C ILE A 352 0.64 11.97 -15.75
N ASN A 353 -0.32 11.05 -15.72
CA ASN A 353 -1.77 11.26 -15.76
C ASN A 353 -2.20 12.18 -16.90
N THR A 354 -1.88 11.82 -18.13
CA THR A 354 -2.18 12.63 -19.33
C THR A 354 -3.66 13.00 -19.40
N GLY A 355 -3.95 14.28 -19.54
CA GLY A 355 -5.31 14.82 -19.65
C GLY A 355 -6.05 14.96 -18.32
N GLY A 356 -5.44 14.61 -17.19
CA GLY A 356 -6.02 14.86 -15.87
C GLY A 356 -6.14 16.35 -15.60
N SER A 357 -7.30 16.80 -15.12
CA SER A 357 -7.57 18.17 -14.68
C SER A 357 -8.72 18.19 -13.68
N ASP A 358 -8.97 19.33 -13.05
CA ASP A 358 -10.04 19.46 -12.05
C ASP A 358 -11.39 18.96 -12.61
N GLY A 359 -11.98 17.99 -11.94
CA GLY A 359 -13.21 17.31 -12.39
C GLY A 359 -13.05 16.30 -13.54
N VAL A 360 -11.83 16.08 -14.07
CA VAL A 360 -11.59 15.20 -15.21
C VAL A 360 -10.58 14.11 -14.87
N LEU A 361 -11.04 12.87 -14.90
CA LEU A 361 -10.17 11.71 -14.76
C LEU A 361 -9.20 11.62 -15.95
N GLY A 362 -7.89 11.63 -15.67
CA GLY A 362 -6.86 11.46 -16.71
C GLY A 362 -6.66 10.00 -17.12
N SER A 363 -5.63 9.78 -17.93
CA SER A 363 -5.24 8.43 -18.40
C SER A 363 -4.74 7.52 -17.28
N ARG A 364 -4.27 8.11 -16.17
CA ARG A 364 -3.65 7.41 -15.05
C ARG A 364 -2.36 6.66 -15.45
N ASP A 365 -1.69 7.18 -16.49
CA ASP A 365 -0.40 6.69 -16.94
C ASP A 365 0.75 7.20 -16.06
N TYR A 366 1.81 6.40 -15.97
CA TYR A 366 3.00 6.66 -15.16
C TYR A 366 4.22 5.93 -15.72
N ASN A 367 5.41 6.42 -15.36
CA ASN A 367 6.66 5.68 -15.55
C ASN A 367 7.04 4.94 -14.27
N ARG A 368 7.72 3.80 -14.43
CA ARG A 368 8.25 2.97 -13.33
C ARG A 368 9.71 3.33 -13.12
N VAL A 369 9.96 4.23 -12.20
CA VAL A 369 11.30 4.76 -11.97
C VAL A 369 11.38 5.49 -10.63
N VAL A 370 12.42 5.22 -9.87
CA VAL A 370 12.81 6.05 -8.72
C VAL A 370 13.48 7.32 -9.24
N SER A 371 13.03 8.48 -8.78
CA SER A 371 13.55 9.77 -9.26
C SER A 371 15.04 9.95 -8.91
N LEU A 372 15.75 10.77 -9.70
CA LEU A 372 17.17 11.06 -9.45
C LEU A 372 17.38 11.70 -8.06
N ALA A 373 16.44 12.53 -7.62
CA ALA A 373 16.49 13.13 -6.29
C ALA A 373 16.44 12.08 -5.18
N GLN A 374 15.52 11.12 -5.30
CA GLN A 374 15.44 9.99 -4.37
C GLN A 374 16.70 9.12 -4.40
N MET A 375 17.25 8.84 -5.59
CA MET A 375 18.48 8.06 -5.72
C MET A 375 19.68 8.76 -5.07
N THR A 376 19.75 10.09 -5.12
CA THR A 376 20.76 10.89 -4.44
C THR A 376 20.59 10.79 -2.92
N TRP A 377 19.36 11.02 -2.44
CA TRP A 377 19.02 10.89 -1.03
C TRP A 377 19.30 9.46 -0.52
N LEU A 378 18.90 8.43 -1.27
CA LEU A 378 19.15 7.03 -0.93
C LEU A 378 20.66 6.73 -0.78
N ALA A 379 21.49 7.25 -1.70
CA ALA A 379 22.94 7.07 -1.61
C ALA A 379 23.52 7.67 -0.33
N GLU A 380 23.06 8.85 0.08
CA GLU A 380 23.45 9.51 1.34
C GLU A 380 22.92 8.74 2.57
N ASP A 381 21.68 8.25 2.50
CA ASP A 381 21.06 7.49 3.56
C ASP A 381 21.81 6.17 3.79
N LEU A 382 21.99 5.38 2.75
CA LEU A 382 22.71 4.12 2.84
C LEU A 382 24.19 4.30 3.21
N ALA A 383 24.85 5.40 2.81
CA ALA A 383 26.23 5.68 3.21
C ALA A 383 26.36 5.90 4.73
N ALA A 384 25.33 6.40 5.38
CA ALA A 384 25.31 6.65 6.81
C ALA A 384 25.03 5.38 7.67
N VAL A 385 24.58 4.30 7.07
CA VAL A 385 24.46 3.01 7.77
C VAL A 385 25.86 2.46 8.02
N GLU A 386 26.27 2.36 9.29
CA GLU A 386 27.61 1.94 9.67
C GLU A 386 27.82 0.45 9.47
N ASP A 387 26.88 -0.38 9.93
CA ASP A 387 26.96 -1.85 9.85
C ASP A 387 26.23 -2.38 8.61
N LYS A 388 26.98 -2.59 7.53
CA LYS A 388 26.47 -3.18 6.29
C LYS A 388 26.33 -4.71 6.34
N THR A 389 26.67 -5.34 7.46
CA THR A 389 26.45 -6.77 7.68
C THR A 389 25.04 -7.05 8.23
N ALA A 390 24.39 -6.02 8.80
CA ALA A 390 22.99 -6.08 9.17
C ALA A 390 22.09 -6.03 7.93
N PRO A 391 20.91 -6.65 7.98
CA PRO A 391 19.97 -6.66 6.87
C PRO A 391 19.46 -5.26 6.49
N LEU A 392 19.32 -5.06 5.17
CA LEU A 392 18.63 -3.91 4.59
C LEU A 392 17.30 -4.37 4.00
N VAL A 393 16.21 -3.69 4.36
CA VAL A 393 14.89 -3.88 3.77
C VAL A 393 14.52 -2.64 2.96
N VAL A 394 14.24 -2.80 1.67
CA VAL A 394 13.83 -1.72 0.77
C VAL A 394 12.42 -2.02 0.28
N CYS A 395 11.46 -1.18 0.64
CA CYS A 395 10.10 -1.25 0.16
C CYS A 395 9.89 -0.28 -0.99
N LEU A 396 9.37 -0.79 -2.08
CA LEU A 396 8.84 -0.05 -3.23
C LEU A 396 7.66 -0.85 -3.79
N HIS A 397 6.94 -0.32 -4.77
CA HIS A 397 5.72 -0.98 -5.21
C HIS A 397 5.92 -1.89 -6.41
N VAL A 398 6.53 -1.37 -7.47
CA VAL A 398 6.77 -2.13 -8.69
C VAL A 398 7.94 -3.09 -8.50
N GLN A 399 7.80 -4.30 -9.01
CA GLN A 399 8.89 -5.26 -8.94
C GLN A 399 10.14 -4.77 -9.67
N LEU A 400 11.30 -5.05 -9.08
CA LEU A 400 12.59 -4.93 -9.78
C LEU A 400 12.73 -6.02 -10.81
N TYR A 401 12.26 -7.22 -10.49
CA TYR A 401 12.33 -8.40 -11.35
C TYR A 401 10.97 -9.09 -11.46
N GLU A 402 10.82 -9.91 -12.50
CA GLU A 402 9.73 -10.88 -12.60
C GLU A 402 10.27 -12.21 -13.09
N ASN A 403 9.61 -13.31 -12.73
CA ASN A 403 9.91 -14.66 -13.21
C ASN A 403 8.67 -15.37 -13.79
N TYR A 404 7.65 -14.62 -14.20
CA TYR A 404 6.42 -15.14 -14.81
C TYR A 404 6.63 -15.45 -16.29
N ASN A 405 7.52 -16.40 -16.54
CA ASN A 405 7.84 -16.89 -17.88
C ASN A 405 8.17 -18.38 -17.83
N ALA A 406 8.06 -19.06 -18.96
CA ALA A 406 8.25 -20.51 -19.05
C ALA A 406 9.67 -20.99 -18.70
N SER A 407 10.65 -20.10 -18.66
CA SER A 407 12.02 -20.40 -18.23
C SER A 407 12.25 -20.18 -16.73
N PHE A 408 11.31 -19.55 -16.04
CA PHE A 408 11.41 -19.12 -14.63
C PHE A 408 12.63 -18.22 -14.36
N ALA A 409 13.16 -17.57 -15.39
CA ALA A 409 14.30 -16.67 -15.25
C ALA A 409 13.86 -15.32 -14.72
N ASN A 410 14.64 -14.75 -13.80
CA ASN A 410 14.43 -13.41 -13.30
C ASN A 410 14.74 -12.38 -14.41
N THR A 411 13.79 -11.53 -14.75
CA THR A 411 13.89 -10.51 -15.79
C THR A 411 13.67 -9.13 -15.17
N ALA A 412 14.61 -8.19 -15.36
CA ALA A 412 14.49 -6.83 -14.83
C ALA A 412 13.30 -6.08 -15.44
N LYS A 413 12.58 -5.32 -14.61
CA LYS A 413 11.31 -4.66 -14.97
C LYS A 413 11.38 -3.14 -15.06
N MET A 414 12.35 -2.52 -14.41
CA MET A 414 12.53 -1.09 -14.41
C MET A 414 13.76 -0.72 -15.26
N PRO A 415 13.57 -0.31 -16.52
CA PRO A 415 14.66 -0.16 -17.48
C PRO A 415 15.50 1.12 -17.33
N SER A 416 15.09 2.07 -16.46
CA SER A 416 15.80 3.33 -16.29
C SER A 416 17.26 3.12 -15.86
N ALA A 417 18.17 3.82 -16.51
CA ALA A 417 19.60 3.76 -16.17
C ALA A 417 19.93 4.47 -14.84
N THR A 418 19.11 5.42 -14.43
CA THR A 418 19.37 6.29 -13.27
C THR A 418 18.53 5.94 -12.03
N GLY A 419 17.36 5.35 -12.19
CA GLY A 419 16.46 5.00 -11.10
C GLY A 419 15.69 3.70 -11.32
N GLY A 420 16.22 2.81 -12.18
CA GLY A 420 15.64 1.49 -12.43
C GLY A 420 16.35 0.38 -11.69
N THR A 421 16.04 -0.88 -12.06
CA THR A 421 16.55 -2.09 -11.41
C THR A 421 18.06 -2.08 -11.23
N GLY A 422 18.82 -1.75 -12.29
CA GLY A 422 20.28 -1.74 -12.24
C GLY A 422 20.85 -0.69 -11.29
N ALA A 423 20.25 0.50 -11.23
CA ALA A 423 20.65 1.56 -10.33
C ALA A 423 20.39 1.19 -8.85
N LEU A 424 19.21 0.64 -8.55
CA LEU A 424 18.86 0.16 -7.22
C LEU A 424 19.76 -0.98 -6.75
N MET A 425 20.01 -1.97 -7.60
CA MET A 425 20.95 -3.07 -7.30
C MET A 425 22.35 -2.56 -7.00
N ASN A 426 22.80 -1.52 -7.73
CA ASN A 426 24.10 -0.90 -7.47
C ASN A 426 24.11 -0.12 -6.14
N ALA A 427 23.03 0.55 -5.77
CA ALA A 427 22.93 1.30 -4.52
C ALA A 427 23.06 0.40 -3.29
N VAL A 428 22.52 -0.81 -3.32
CA VAL A 428 22.50 -1.75 -2.19
C VAL A 428 23.69 -2.75 -2.17
N ARG A 429 24.60 -2.68 -3.13
CA ARG A 429 25.64 -3.69 -3.37
C ARG A 429 26.59 -3.98 -2.18
N ASP A 430 26.77 -2.99 -1.30
CA ASP A 430 27.70 -3.07 -0.18
C ASP A 430 27.11 -3.82 1.03
N PHE A 431 25.80 -4.04 1.05
CA PHE A 431 25.11 -4.79 2.10
C PHE A 431 25.28 -6.30 1.93
N SER A 432 25.33 -7.02 3.04
CA SER A 432 25.47 -8.47 3.07
C SER A 432 24.17 -9.22 2.83
N GLU A 433 23.03 -8.60 3.20
CA GLU A 433 21.68 -9.14 3.05
C GLU A 433 20.71 -8.01 2.72
N VAL A 434 19.93 -8.18 1.65
CA VAL A 434 18.97 -7.19 1.17
C VAL A 434 17.66 -7.88 0.81
N HIS A 435 16.57 -7.36 1.36
CA HIS A 435 15.21 -7.74 1.03
C HIS A 435 14.50 -6.59 0.33
N PHE A 436 14.10 -6.78 -0.93
CA PHE A 436 13.16 -5.91 -1.60
C PHE A 436 11.74 -6.39 -1.32
N ILE A 437 10.86 -5.51 -0.88
CA ILE A 437 9.44 -5.76 -0.66
C ILE A 437 8.66 -5.01 -1.75
N THR A 438 7.87 -5.75 -2.52
CA THR A 438 7.10 -5.21 -3.65
C THR A 438 5.67 -5.75 -3.69
N GLY A 439 4.78 -5.13 -4.49
CA GLY A 439 3.38 -5.48 -4.71
C GLY A 439 3.01 -5.41 -6.18
N HIS A 440 1.99 -4.60 -6.52
CA HIS A 440 1.60 -4.16 -7.86
C HIS A 440 0.99 -5.21 -8.79
N THR A 441 1.52 -6.41 -8.86
CA THR A 441 1.08 -7.42 -9.84
C THR A 441 -0.01 -8.32 -9.34
N HIS A 442 -0.33 -8.26 -8.05
CA HIS A 442 -1.25 -9.18 -7.38
C HIS A 442 -0.85 -10.66 -7.51
N HIS A 443 0.44 -10.92 -7.72
CA HIS A 443 1.03 -12.24 -7.73
C HIS A 443 1.83 -12.48 -6.45
N ASN A 444 1.83 -13.70 -5.95
CA ASN A 444 2.78 -14.11 -4.92
C ASN A 444 4.05 -14.64 -5.56
N SER A 445 5.20 -14.07 -5.24
CA SER A 445 6.47 -14.49 -5.81
C SER A 445 7.65 -14.12 -4.91
N THR A 446 8.51 -15.09 -4.63
CA THR A 446 9.81 -14.85 -3.99
C THR A 446 10.92 -15.14 -4.98
N MET A 447 11.74 -14.14 -5.26
CA MET A 447 12.81 -14.22 -6.25
C MET A 447 14.18 -14.06 -5.58
N VAL A 448 14.98 -15.12 -5.60
CA VAL A 448 16.40 -15.05 -5.23
C VAL A 448 17.17 -14.48 -6.42
N ILE A 449 17.64 -13.24 -6.27
CA ILE A 449 18.34 -12.52 -7.34
C ILE A 449 19.81 -12.91 -7.37
N ASN A 450 20.43 -12.97 -6.21
CA ASN A 450 21.79 -13.44 -5.99
C ASN A 450 21.97 -13.88 -4.52
N ASP A 451 23.19 -14.16 -4.11
CA ASP A 451 23.51 -14.67 -2.76
C ASP A 451 23.16 -13.69 -1.64
N LYS A 452 22.92 -12.41 -1.95
CA LYS A 452 22.66 -11.36 -0.98
C LYS A 452 21.26 -10.75 -1.10
N VAL A 453 20.63 -10.84 -2.27
CA VAL A 453 19.44 -10.09 -2.60
C VAL A 453 18.28 -11.02 -2.89
N ILE A 454 17.18 -10.82 -2.14
CA ILE A 454 15.90 -11.50 -2.35
C ILE A 454 14.83 -10.43 -2.58
N GLU A 455 13.98 -10.63 -3.57
CA GLU A 455 12.79 -9.83 -3.78
C GLU A 455 11.55 -10.63 -3.41
N HIS A 456 10.69 -10.01 -2.60
CA HIS A 456 9.42 -10.55 -2.13
C HIS A 456 8.29 -9.75 -2.77
N ASN A 457 7.67 -10.30 -3.79
CA ASN A 457 6.45 -9.73 -4.33
C ASN A 457 5.27 -10.28 -3.55
N THR A 458 4.66 -9.42 -2.74
CA THR A 458 3.53 -9.78 -1.89
C THR A 458 2.25 -9.83 -2.71
N ALA A 459 1.50 -10.93 -2.61
CA ALA A 459 0.19 -11.02 -3.23
C ALA A 459 -0.79 -10.02 -2.60
N ALA A 460 -1.82 -9.66 -3.36
CA ALA A 460 -2.75 -8.61 -2.99
C ALA A 460 -3.63 -8.98 -1.80
N VAL A 461 -3.81 -8.03 -0.87
CA VAL A 461 -4.82 -8.12 0.18
C VAL A 461 -6.23 -8.06 -0.43
N CYS A 462 -6.39 -7.31 -1.53
CA CYS A 462 -7.67 -7.18 -2.24
C CYS A 462 -8.04 -8.40 -3.09
N GLU A 463 -7.35 -9.56 -2.93
CA GLU A 463 -7.61 -10.70 -3.78
C GLU A 463 -7.50 -10.33 -5.30
N THR A 464 -8.45 -10.70 -6.10
CA THR A 464 -8.60 -10.21 -7.48
C THR A 464 -9.51 -8.97 -7.44
N TRP A 465 -9.00 -7.80 -6.96
CA TRP A 465 -9.73 -6.52 -6.84
C TRP A 465 -11.08 -6.65 -6.11
N TRP A 466 -11.18 -7.45 -5.05
CA TRP A 466 -12.40 -7.75 -4.29
C TRP A 466 -13.49 -8.46 -5.11
N TRP A 467 -13.13 -9.01 -6.29
CA TRP A 467 -14.07 -9.64 -7.19
C TRP A 467 -14.12 -11.16 -7.06
N SER A 468 -13.05 -11.82 -6.60
CA SER A 468 -13.07 -13.29 -6.49
C SER A 468 -14.08 -13.75 -5.47
N THR A 469 -14.21 -13.08 -4.33
CA THR A 469 -15.27 -13.34 -3.33
C THR A 469 -16.67 -12.98 -3.81
N PHE A 470 -16.80 -12.08 -4.78
CA PHE A 470 -18.10 -11.80 -5.41
C PHE A 470 -18.59 -12.98 -6.25
N PHE A 471 -17.70 -13.65 -6.98
CA PHE A 471 -18.07 -14.76 -7.87
C PHE A 471 -18.01 -16.13 -7.21
N SER A 472 -17.24 -16.34 -6.15
CA SER A 472 -16.93 -17.70 -5.68
C SER A 472 -16.82 -17.93 -4.18
N ASP A 473 -16.98 -16.97 -3.33
CA ASP A 473 -16.64 -17.01 -1.89
C ASP A 473 -15.14 -17.30 -1.58
N ARG A 474 -14.27 -17.22 -2.60
CA ARG A 474 -12.83 -17.47 -2.46
C ARG A 474 -12.03 -16.21 -2.61
N ALA A 475 -11.30 -15.84 -1.57
CA ALA A 475 -10.35 -14.72 -1.60
C ALA A 475 -9.05 -15.21 -2.23
N ILE A 476 -8.94 -15.13 -3.56
CA ILE A 476 -7.78 -15.60 -4.34
C ILE A 476 -7.26 -14.54 -5.30
N CYS A 477 -5.96 -14.48 -5.45
CA CYS A 477 -5.26 -13.65 -6.40
C CYS A 477 -5.21 -14.29 -7.80
N VAL A 478 -4.79 -13.54 -8.80
CA VAL A 478 -4.80 -13.95 -10.21
C VAL A 478 -3.92 -15.17 -10.52
N ASP A 479 -2.92 -15.45 -9.69
CA ASP A 479 -2.02 -16.61 -9.73
C ASP A 479 -2.54 -17.81 -8.92
N GLY A 480 -3.72 -17.66 -8.30
CA GLY A 480 -4.34 -18.68 -7.46
C GLY A 480 -3.84 -18.75 -6.03
N SER A 481 -2.87 -17.95 -5.62
CA SER A 481 -2.53 -17.81 -4.20
C SER A 481 -3.73 -17.23 -3.43
N PRO A 482 -3.94 -17.59 -2.15
CA PRO A 482 -4.94 -16.88 -1.36
C PRO A 482 -4.56 -15.40 -1.24
N ALA A 483 -5.55 -14.50 -1.17
CA ALA A 483 -5.30 -13.14 -0.70
C ALA A 483 -4.64 -13.20 0.67
N GLY A 484 -3.64 -12.34 0.92
CA GLY A 484 -2.89 -12.50 2.16
C GLY A 484 -1.82 -11.44 2.37
N TYR A 485 -0.92 -11.74 3.27
CA TYR A 485 0.15 -10.84 3.69
C TYR A 485 1.42 -11.59 4.09
N GLY A 486 2.55 -10.90 3.99
CA GLY A 486 3.83 -11.40 4.47
C GLY A 486 3.98 -11.22 5.98
N ILE A 487 4.64 -12.15 6.63
CA ILE A 487 5.06 -12.07 8.04
C ILE A 487 6.59 -12.19 8.08
N TYR A 488 7.26 -11.11 8.46
CA TYR A 488 8.72 -11.06 8.58
C TYR A 488 9.08 -11.00 10.05
N THR A 489 9.66 -12.07 10.57
CA THR A 489 10.12 -12.15 11.95
C THR A 489 11.60 -11.82 11.99
N VAL A 490 11.95 -10.78 12.73
CA VAL A 490 13.31 -10.32 12.91
C VAL A 490 13.77 -10.65 14.32
N ASN A 491 14.89 -11.35 14.40
CA ASN A 491 15.58 -11.64 15.65
C ASN A 491 17.01 -11.13 15.55
N SER A 492 17.24 -9.93 16.04
CA SER A 492 18.46 -9.13 15.83
C SER A 492 18.75 -8.90 14.33
N THR A 493 19.57 -9.73 13.70
CA THR A 493 19.89 -9.68 12.27
C THR A 493 19.38 -10.91 11.49
N ASP A 494 18.73 -11.88 12.15
CA ASP A 494 18.15 -13.05 11.48
C ASP A 494 16.73 -12.70 11.01
N VAL A 495 16.53 -12.61 9.71
CA VAL A 495 15.24 -12.30 9.08
C VAL A 495 14.62 -13.58 8.52
N LYS A 496 13.44 -13.95 9.02
CA LYS A 496 12.66 -15.06 8.49
C LYS A 496 11.31 -14.57 8.01
N TRP A 497 10.80 -15.18 6.96
CA TRP A 497 9.53 -14.80 6.38
C TRP A 497 8.62 -15.97 6.09
N SER A 498 7.33 -15.71 6.12
CA SER A 498 6.29 -16.63 5.70
C SER A 498 5.13 -15.84 5.07
N TYR A 499 4.28 -16.53 4.36
CA TYR A 499 3.06 -15.95 3.79
C TYR A 499 1.84 -16.47 4.54
N LYS A 500 0.90 -15.59 4.86
CA LYS A 500 -0.36 -15.92 5.54
C LYS A 500 -1.55 -15.59 4.62
N GLY A 501 -2.25 -16.63 4.14
CA GLY A 501 -3.52 -16.44 3.46
C GLY A 501 -4.62 -15.99 4.44
N ILE A 502 -5.35 -14.92 4.09
CA ILE A 502 -6.49 -14.42 4.88
C ILE A 502 -7.59 -15.48 4.94
N GLY A 503 -8.07 -15.77 6.15
CA GLY A 503 -9.05 -16.82 6.40
C GLY A 503 -8.49 -18.24 6.44
N GLU A 504 -7.21 -18.43 6.12
CA GLU A 504 -6.58 -19.75 6.07
C GLU A 504 -5.67 -20.00 7.29
N PRO A 505 -5.43 -21.24 7.70
CA PRO A 505 -4.44 -21.53 8.73
C PRO A 505 -3.02 -21.14 8.30
N ALA A 506 -2.14 -20.79 9.23
CA ALA A 506 -0.74 -20.44 8.91
C ALA A 506 0.03 -21.54 8.17
N GLY A 507 -0.32 -22.81 8.41
CA GLY A 507 0.28 -23.96 7.71
C GLY A 507 -0.28 -24.24 6.31
N TYR A 508 -1.24 -23.45 5.82
CA TYR A 508 -1.79 -23.61 4.48
C TYR A 508 -0.89 -22.89 3.47
N GLN A 509 0.15 -23.60 2.99
CA GLN A 509 1.19 -23.04 2.12
C GLN A 509 1.14 -23.57 0.69
N PHE A 510 0.22 -24.51 0.39
CA PHE A 510 0.03 -25.01 -0.97
C PHE A 510 -1.38 -25.57 -1.15
N ARG A 511 -1.79 -25.74 -2.41
CA ARG A 511 -3.06 -26.33 -2.83
C ARG A 511 -2.83 -27.36 -3.92
N THR A 512 -3.56 -28.48 -3.87
CA THR A 512 -3.43 -29.56 -4.84
C THR A 512 -4.70 -29.77 -5.66
N TYR A 513 -4.52 -30.14 -6.92
CA TYR A 513 -5.59 -30.38 -7.88
C TYR A 513 -5.45 -31.73 -8.55
N ASP A 514 -6.48 -32.59 -8.47
CA ASP A 514 -6.61 -33.75 -9.33
C ASP A 514 -7.14 -33.33 -10.70
N MET A 515 -6.24 -33.26 -11.70
CA MET A 515 -6.61 -32.77 -13.03
C MET A 515 -7.64 -33.64 -13.73
N ASN A 516 -7.79 -34.92 -13.36
CA ASN A 516 -8.90 -35.74 -13.84
C ASN A 516 -10.27 -35.22 -13.38
N THR A 517 -10.36 -34.64 -12.18
CA THR A 517 -11.60 -34.04 -11.67
C THR A 517 -11.78 -32.59 -12.14
N VAL A 518 -10.68 -31.82 -12.28
CA VAL A 518 -10.70 -30.47 -12.85
C VAL A 518 -11.27 -30.46 -14.26
N LYS A 519 -10.82 -31.38 -15.12
CA LYS A 519 -11.30 -31.50 -16.52
C LYS A 519 -12.82 -31.61 -16.63
N LYS A 520 -13.50 -32.24 -15.67
CA LYS A 520 -14.97 -32.39 -15.68
C LYS A 520 -15.73 -31.07 -15.56
N HIS A 521 -15.08 -30.04 -15.06
CA HIS A 521 -15.66 -28.68 -14.94
C HIS A 521 -15.44 -27.81 -16.18
N LEU A 522 -14.68 -28.28 -17.17
CA LEU A 522 -14.23 -27.53 -18.32
C LEU A 522 -14.89 -27.95 -19.64
N ASP A 523 -15.69 -29.00 -19.63
CA ASP A 523 -16.40 -29.48 -20.83
C ASP A 523 -17.65 -28.62 -21.07
N ASN A 524 -17.44 -27.37 -21.41
CA ASN A 524 -18.52 -26.43 -21.73
C ASN A 524 -18.07 -25.38 -22.76
N SER A 525 -19.05 -24.71 -23.38
CA SER A 525 -18.81 -23.68 -24.41
C SER A 525 -18.13 -22.44 -23.83
N THR A 526 -18.34 -22.14 -22.55
CA THR A 526 -17.76 -20.97 -21.87
C THR A 526 -16.25 -21.12 -21.73
N TYR A 527 -15.78 -22.30 -21.34
CA TYR A 527 -14.33 -22.55 -21.25
C TYR A 527 -13.66 -22.45 -22.63
N LYS A 528 -14.30 -22.93 -23.71
CA LYS A 528 -13.78 -22.76 -25.06
C LYS A 528 -13.70 -21.29 -25.49
N ALA A 529 -14.70 -20.48 -25.11
CA ALA A 529 -14.68 -19.04 -25.35
C ALA A 529 -13.58 -18.35 -24.55
N LEU A 530 -13.37 -18.77 -23.31
CA LEU A 530 -12.29 -18.25 -22.46
C LEU A 530 -10.91 -18.58 -23.02
N LEU A 531 -10.67 -19.80 -23.49
CA LEU A 531 -9.42 -20.17 -24.16
C LEU A 531 -9.14 -19.31 -25.40
N ALA A 532 -10.17 -18.97 -26.16
CA ALA A 532 -10.03 -18.07 -27.31
C ALA A 532 -9.61 -16.65 -26.89
N GLN A 533 -10.12 -16.16 -25.78
CA GLN A 533 -9.70 -14.87 -25.20
C GLN A 533 -8.25 -14.93 -24.66
N TYR A 534 -7.88 -16.01 -24.00
CA TYR A 534 -6.50 -16.22 -23.53
C TYR A 534 -5.48 -16.30 -24.69
N ALA A 535 -5.87 -16.80 -25.85
CA ALA A 535 -4.98 -16.98 -27.01
C ALA A 535 -4.31 -15.67 -27.49
N SER A 536 -4.90 -14.52 -27.20
CA SER A 536 -4.36 -13.20 -27.53
C SER A 536 -3.44 -12.62 -26.46
N ARG A 537 -3.14 -13.36 -25.38
CA ARG A 537 -2.39 -12.87 -24.21
C ARG A 537 -1.04 -13.57 -24.10
N ASP A 538 -0.03 -12.84 -23.62
CA ASP A 538 1.33 -13.37 -23.45
C ASP A 538 1.38 -14.46 -22.36
N ASN A 539 0.62 -14.31 -21.29
CA ASN A 539 0.57 -15.22 -20.14
C ASN A 539 -0.71 -16.08 -20.17
N LYS A 540 -0.92 -16.82 -21.23
CA LYS A 540 -2.19 -17.52 -21.50
C LYS A 540 -2.29 -18.93 -20.88
N GLY A 541 -1.17 -19.58 -20.54
CA GLY A 541 -1.14 -20.97 -20.06
C GLY A 541 -1.69 -21.98 -21.05
N ASP A 542 -1.69 -23.23 -20.64
CA ASP A 542 -2.11 -24.35 -21.43
C ASP A 542 -3.64 -24.61 -21.34
N ASP A 543 -4.15 -25.37 -22.29
CA ASP A 543 -5.51 -25.90 -22.24
C ASP A 543 -5.55 -27.09 -21.28
N TYR A 544 -6.22 -26.96 -20.14
CA TYR A 544 -6.35 -28.04 -19.17
C TYR A 544 -6.96 -29.32 -19.77
N GLY A 545 -7.76 -29.21 -20.84
CA GLY A 545 -8.31 -30.37 -21.55
C GLY A 545 -7.22 -31.24 -22.17
N LYS A 546 -6.04 -30.72 -22.42
CA LYS A 546 -4.88 -31.41 -22.98
C LYS A 546 -3.91 -31.97 -21.93
N VAL A 547 -4.11 -31.60 -20.65
CA VAL A 547 -3.30 -32.16 -19.56
C VAL A 547 -3.49 -33.68 -19.51
N GLY A 548 -2.40 -34.43 -19.37
CA GLY A 548 -2.40 -35.87 -19.35
C GLY A 548 -3.29 -36.48 -18.24
N ASP A 549 -3.57 -37.78 -18.36
CA ASP A 549 -4.33 -38.48 -17.32
C ASP A 549 -3.49 -38.66 -16.06
N ASN A 550 -4.17 -38.68 -14.92
CA ASN A 550 -3.59 -38.85 -13.57
C ASN A 550 -2.63 -37.78 -13.13
N VAL A 551 -2.55 -36.67 -13.86
CA VAL A 551 -1.74 -35.50 -13.45
C VAL A 551 -2.38 -34.82 -12.23
N VAL A 552 -1.53 -34.44 -11.30
CA VAL A 552 -1.85 -33.61 -10.14
C VAL A 552 -1.05 -32.30 -10.24
N TYR A 553 -1.75 -31.17 -10.10
CA TYR A 553 -1.10 -29.86 -9.94
C TYR A 553 -0.97 -29.50 -8.48
N ILE A 554 0.15 -28.82 -8.13
CA ILE A 554 0.46 -28.36 -6.78
C ILE A 554 0.85 -26.90 -6.93
N ASN A 555 0.04 -25.99 -6.40
CA ASN A 555 0.30 -24.55 -6.37
C ASN A 555 0.90 -24.21 -5.00
N VAL A 556 2.16 -23.75 -4.96
CA VAL A 556 2.94 -23.51 -3.74
C VAL A 556 3.31 -22.04 -3.66
N TRP A 557 2.51 -21.25 -2.96
CA TRP A 557 2.81 -19.81 -2.82
C TRP A 557 4.00 -19.56 -1.90
N ASN A 558 4.60 -18.38 -2.02
CA ASN A 558 5.85 -17.98 -1.36
C ASN A 558 7.05 -18.87 -1.67
N TYR A 559 6.96 -19.68 -2.73
CA TYR A 559 8.02 -20.59 -3.15
C TYR A 559 9.26 -19.82 -3.61
N ASP A 560 10.43 -20.28 -3.17
CA ASP A 560 11.72 -19.92 -3.73
C ASP A 560 12.58 -21.19 -4.04
N PRO A 561 13.67 -21.10 -4.79
CA PRO A 561 14.47 -22.26 -5.20
C PRO A 561 15.07 -23.11 -4.07
N ALA A 562 15.10 -22.62 -2.82
CA ALA A 562 15.57 -23.40 -1.68
C ALA A 562 14.47 -24.32 -1.11
N TRP A 563 13.22 -24.12 -1.49
CA TRP A 563 12.12 -25.00 -1.07
C TRP A 563 12.19 -26.34 -1.76
N LYS A 564 11.65 -27.38 -1.10
CA LYS A 564 11.55 -28.74 -1.64
C LYS A 564 10.10 -29.13 -1.77
N VAL A 565 9.72 -29.66 -2.94
CA VAL A 565 8.41 -30.24 -3.19
C VAL A 565 8.60 -31.71 -3.51
N GLU A 566 8.13 -32.60 -2.66
CA GLU A 566 8.28 -34.05 -2.76
C GLU A 566 6.92 -34.71 -2.80
N VAL A 567 6.76 -35.69 -3.66
CA VAL A 567 5.54 -36.49 -3.78
C VAL A 567 5.89 -37.98 -3.77
N ARG A 568 5.16 -38.75 -2.98
CA ARG A 568 5.29 -40.20 -2.92
C ARG A 568 3.95 -40.89 -3.23
N GLU A 569 4.03 -41.98 -3.92
CA GLU A 569 2.93 -42.91 -4.17
C GLU A 569 3.37 -44.28 -3.63
N ASP A 570 2.57 -44.87 -2.70
CA ASP A 570 2.92 -46.11 -2.02
C ASP A 570 4.36 -46.15 -1.46
N GLY A 571 4.80 -45.02 -0.89
CA GLY A 571 6.14 -44.86 -0.35
C GLY A 571 7.25 -44.59 -1.38
N SER A 572 6.98 -44.77 -2.68
CA SER A 572 7.93 -44.54 -3.77
C SER A 572 7.90 -43.08 -4.24
N PRO A 573 9.06 -42.41 -4.46
CA PRO A 573 9.09 -41.03 -4.92
C PRO A 573 8.60 -40.94 -6.38
N LEU A 574 7.82 -39.90 -6.68
CA LEU A 574 7.44 -39.53 -8.03
C LEU A 574 8.26 -38.33 -8.52
N GLU A 575 8.45 -38.22 -9.84
CA GLU A 575 9.10 -37.06 -10.45
C GLU A 575 8.19 -35.84 -10.39
N VAL A 576 8.61 -34.79 -9.69
CA VAL A 576 7.92 -33.50 -9.59
C VAL A 576 8.53 -32.53 -10.59
N LYS A 577 7.70 -31.89 -11.42
CA LYS A 577 8.12 -30.90 -12.43
C LYS A 577 7.51 -29.55 -12.12
N ARG A 578 8.32 -28.50 -12.17
CA ARG A 578 7.81 -27.12 -12.15
C ARG A 578 7.19 -26.82 -13.51
N VAL A 579 5.98 -26.25 -13.51
CA VAL A 579 5.22 -25.95 -14.74
C VAL A 579 4.77 -24.50 -14.71
N PHE A 580 4.69 -23.90 -15.89
CA PHE A 580 4.20 -22.53 -16.05
C PHE A 580 2.77 -22.58 -16.57
N ASP A 581 1.80 -22.57 -15.65
CA ASP A 581 0.39 -22.68 -15.97
C ASP A 581 -0.47 -21.89 -14.99
N ARG A 582 -1.74 -21.68 -15.34
CA ARG A 582 -2.73 -20.99 -14.52
C ARG A 582 -3.19 -21.85 -13.35
N ASP A 583 -3.75 -21.22 -12.33
CA ASP A 583 -4.40 -21.91 -11.23
C ASP A 583 -5.82 -22.37 -11.65
N PRO A 584 -6.15 -23.68 -11.51
CA PRO A 584 -7.47 -24.20 -11.85
C PRO A 584 -8.61 -23.60 -11.03
N LEU A 585 -8.38 -23.28 -9.74
CA LEU A 585 -9.43 -22.71 -8.89
C LEU A 585 -9.78 -21.30 -9.37
N HIS A 586 -8.81 -20.44 -9.61
CA HIS A 586 -9.07 -19.08 -10.11
C HIS A 586 -9.75 -19.12 -11.48
N THR A 587 -9.26 -19.95 -12.42
CA THR A 587 -9.87 -20.08 -13.74
C THR A 587 -11.34 -20.52 -13.68
N ILE A 588 -11.66 -21.52 -12.84
CA ILE A 588 -13.01 -22.11 -12.80
C ILE A 588 -13.97 -21.28 -11.96
N THR A 589 -13.49 -20.65 -10.88
CA THR A 589 -14.38 -19.91 -9.96
C THR A 589 -14.48 -18.43 -10.25
N PHE A 590 -13.56 -17.89 -11.03
CA PHE A 590 -13.53 -16.46 -11.37
C PHE A 590 -13.69 -16.18 -12.87
N ASP A 591 -12.79 -16.70 -13.73
CA ASP A 591 -12.84 -16.36 -15.16
C ASP A 591 -14.05 -16.93 -15.87
N ILE A 592 -14.40 -18.20 -15.62
CA ILE A 592 -15.58 -18.82 -16.22
C ILE A 592 -16.87 -18.07 -15.83
N PRO A 593 -17.16 -17.83 -14.54
CA PRO A 593 -18.34 -17.04 -14.14
C PRO A 593 -18.38 -15.64 -14.74
N ARG A 594 -17.24 -14.98 -14.90
CA ARG A 594 -17.18 -13.66 -15.55
C ARG A 594 -17.62 -13.73 -17.00
N VAL A 595 -17.10 -14.69 -17.76
CA VAL A 595 -17.50 -14.88 -19.17
C VAL A 595 -18.99 -15.29 -19.27
N GLU A 596 -19.49 -16.10 -18.37
CA GLU A 596 -20.93 -16.44 -18.28
C GLU A 596 -21.78 -15.19 -17.99
N ALA A 597 -21.30 -14.29 -17.16
CA ALA A 597 -21.93 -13.00 -16.87
C ALA A 597 -21.73 -11.96 -17.99
N LYS A 598 -21.14 -12.36 -19.12
CA LYS A 598 -20.84 -11.51 -20.29
C LYS A 598 -19.82 -10.40 -20.04
N TYR A 599 -18.94 -10.57 -19.05
CA TYR A 599 -17.75 -9.76 -18.91
C TYR A 599 -16.62 -10.36 -19.74
N GLU A 600 -15.82 -9.49 -20.37
CA GLU A 600 -14.59 -9.94 -21.03
C GLU A 600 -13.57 -10.38 -19.98
N ALA A 601 -12.74 -11.37 -20.31
CA ALA A 601 -11.55 -11.68 -19.52
C ALA A 601 -10.52 -10.56 -19.73
N ASN A 602 -10.50 -9.62 -18.82
CA ASN A 602 -9.53 -8.52 -18.84
C ASN A 602 -8.13 -9.07 -18.52
N ALA A 603 -7.10 -8.50 -19.18
CA ALA A 603 -5.72 -8.91 -18.99
C ALA A 603 -5.29 -8.86 -17.52
N ASP A 604 -5.63 -7.78 -16.82
CA ASP A 604 -5.19 -7.56 -15.44
C ASP A 604 -5.96 -8.41 -14.41
N TRP A 605 -7.15 -8.91 -14.74
CA TRP A 605 -8.06 -9.58 -13.80
C TRP A 605 -8.25 -11.06 -14.09
N ALA A 606 -7.81 -11.53 -15.22
CA ALA A 606 -7.91 -12.94 -15.57
C ALA A 606 -6.79 -13.75 -14.94
N SER A 607 -7.02 -15.05 -14.79
CA SER A 607 -6.01 -15.99 -14.34
C SER A 607 -4.74 -15.87 -15.16
N CYS A 608 -3.62 -15.78 -14.49
CA CYS A 608 -2.30 -15.76 -15.12
C CYS A 608 -1.50 -17.01 -14.75
N CYS A 609 -0.50 -17.32 -15.56
CA CYS A 609 0.41 -18.40 -15.24
C CYS A 609 1.30 -18.03 -14.07
N SER A 610 1.49 -18.98 -13.19
CA SER A 610 2.27 -18.85 -11.98
C SER A 610 3.66 -19.45 -12.16
N SER A 611 4.66 -18.87 -11.52
CA SER A 611 6.01 -19.42 -11.46
C SER A 611 6.20 -20.44 -10.32
N HIS A 612 5.18 -20.70 -9.53
CA HIS A 612 5.21 -21.59 -8.36
C HIS A 612 4.22 -22.76 -8.46
N MET A 613 3.84 -23.14 -9.70
CA MET A 613 3.05 -24.31 -9.99
C MET A 613 3.95 -25.51 -10.26
N PHE A 614 3.56 -26.67 -9.71
CA PHE A 614 4.23 -27.95 -9.92
C PHE A 614 3.25 -28.99 -10.43
N SER A 615 3.76 -30.04 -11.10
CA SER A 615 2.98 -31.17 -11.58
C SER A 615 3.68 -32.48 -11.27
N VAL A 616 2.87 -33.51 -11.05
CA VAL A 616 3.29 -34.89 -10.90
C VAL A 616 2.28 -35.78 -11.60
N THR A 617 2.72 -36.93 -12.12
CA THR A 617 1.83 -37.93 -12.73
C THR A 617 1.77 -39.18 -11.84
N ALA A 618 0.60 -39.49 -11.33
CA ALA A 618 0.37 -40.69 -10.54
C ALA A 618 0.14 -41.93 -11.45
N SER A 619 0.35 -43.13 -10.91
CA SER A 619 0.22 -44.38 -11.66
C SER A 619 -1.24 -44.70 -12.02
N SER A 620 -2.21 -44.27 -11.20
CA SER A 620 -3.64 -44.54 -11.42
C SER A 620 -4.52 -43.36 -10.98
N PRO A 621 -5.80 -43.30 -11.43
CA PRO A 621 -6.74 -42.27 -11.03
C PRO A 621 -7.20 -42.36 -9.56
N VAL A 622 -6.87 -43.43 -8.86
CA VAL A 622 -7.33 -43.70 -7.48
C VAL A 622 -6.18 -43.83 -6.48
N SER A 623 -4.91 -43.73 -6.93
CA SER A 623 -3.77 -43.83 -6.03
C SER A 623 -3.73 -42.65 -5.05
N GLU A 624 -3.38 -42.92 -3.81
CA GLU A 624 -3.17 -41.96 -2.76
C GLU A 624 -1.74 -41.36 -2.88
N LEU A 625 -1.61 -40.06 -2.75
CA LEU A 625 -0.31 -39.37 -2.81
C LEU A 625 0.03 -38.73 -1.48
N GLU A 626 1.26 -38.88 -1.03
CA GLU A 626 1.84 -38.14 0.07
C GLU A 626 2.62 -36.99 -0.50
N ILE A 627 2.16 -35.74 -0.26
CA ILE A 627 2.75 -34.50 -0.75
C ILE A 627 3.38 -33.79 0.42
N THR A 628 4.66 -33.45 0.30
CA THR A 628 5.42 -32.74 1.31
C THR A 628 6.11 -31.55 0.68
N VAL A 629 5.90 -30.39 1.28
CA VAL A 629 6.56 -29.13 0.92
C VAL A 629 7.38 -28.67 2.11
N THR A 630 8.68 -28.44 1.91
CA THR A 630 9.57 -27.95 2.96
C THR A 630 10.12 -26.60 2.55
N ASP A 631 9.89 -25.57 3.36
CA ASP A 631 10.40 -24.23 3.09
C ASP A 631 11.91 -24.12 3.38
N ARG A 632 12.50 -22.96 3.06
CA ARG A 632 13.92 -22.71 3.27
C ARG A 632 14.35 -22.72 4.74
N PHE A 633 13.41 -22.54 5.67
CA PHE A 633 13.66 -22.55 7.11
C PHE A 633 13.45 -23.92 7.74
N GLY A 634 13.07 -24.92 6.94
CA GLY A 634 12.86 -26.30 7.39
C GLY A 634 11.45 -26.57 7.94
N ASN A 635 10.49 -25.63 7.80
CA ASN A 635 9.11 -25.90 8.13
C ASN A 635 8.51 -26.85 7.09
N VAL A 636 7.75 -27.85 7.57
CA VAL A 636 7.18 -28.91 6.74
C VAL A 636 5.66 -28.78 6.68
N TYR A 637 5.15 -28.72 5.47
CA TYR A 637 3.73 -28.70 5.15
C TYR A 637 3.38 -29.98 4.37
N SER A 638 2.29 -30.67 4.72
CA SER A 638 1.97 -31.94 4.10
C SER A 638 0.49 -32.12 3.84
N GLU A 639 0.18 -32.86 2.77
CA GLU A 639 -1.14 -33.35 2.45
C GLU A 639 -1.08 -34.82 2.08
N ARG A 640 -1.99 -35.61 2.65
CA ARG A 640 -2.28 -36.96 2.18
C ARG A 640 -3.49 -36.89 1.25
N MET A 641 -3.21 -36.84 -0.06
CA MET A 641 -4.20 -36.62 -1.11
C MET A 641 -4.84 -37.94 -1.52
N LYS A 642 -6.06 -38.16 -1.05
CA LYS A 642 -6.90 -39.27 -1.57
C LYS A 642 -7.46 -38.90 -2.94
N ARG A 643 -7.44 -39.86 -3.88
CA ARG A 643 -7.93 -39.66 -5.23
C ARG A 643 -9.05 -40.66 -5.57
N PRO A 644 -10.04 -40.28 -6.41
CA PRO A 644 -10.16 -38.96 -7.03
C PRO A 644 -10.46 -37.86 -6.00
N LYS A 645 -9.69 -36.77 -6.04
CA LYS A 645 -9.92 -35.58 -5.21
C LYS A 645 -10.98 -34.70 -5.86
N ALA A 646 -12.08 -34.48 -5.17
CA ALA A 646 -13.12 -33.58 -5.67
C ALA A 646 -12.60 -32.15 -5.85
N PHE A 647 -12.95 -31.53 -6.97
CA PHE A 647 -12.74 -30.10 -7.15
C PHE A 647 -13.85 -29.33 -6.44
N VAL A 648 -13.51 -28.57 -5.41
CA VAL A 648 -14.47 -27.81 -4.60
C VAL A 648 -14.47 -26.36 -5.08
N LYS A 649 -15.56 -25.92 -5.72
CA LYS A 649 -15.74 -24.55 -6.20
C LYS A 649 -15.98 -23.56 -5.06
N THR A 650 -16.65 -23.98 -4.00
CA THR A 650 -17.00 -23.16 -2.83
C THR A 650 -16.43 -23.76 -1.57
N SER A 651 -16.20 -22.93 -0.56
CA SER A 651 -15.74 -23.38 0.76
C SER A 651 -16.86 -23.87 1.67
N LYS A 652 -18.13 -23.73 1.23
CA LYS A 652 -19.33 -24.02 2.05
C LYS A 652 -20.19 -25.09 1.41
#